data_a435a2bb2b5ff7c0fb8f73f620c2709d
#
_entry.id   a435a2bb2b5ff7c0fb8f73f620c2709d
#
_cell.length_a   1.000
_cell.length_b   1.000
_cell.length_c   1.000
_cell.angle_alpha   90.00
_cell.angle_beta   90.00
_cell.angle_gamma   90.00
#
_symmetry.space_group_name_H-M   'P 1'
#
loop_
_entity.id
_entity.type
_entity.pdbx_description
1 polymer ?
#
loop_
_entity_poly.entity_id
_entity_poly.type
_entity_poly.pdbx_seq_one_letter_code
_entity_poly.pdbx_strand_id
1 'polypeptide(L)'
;METVTRKRLGKAVLLSLLLMNVCKEGGATEYNAAITGNETDYDSIKEVDIVSGEVKYTFTGENTVENKGSNSFQPIKVSGKTVTVAVGDKLTLTGKGTGVSPLNTGNILATGSTGSLTFTGGTLDVTDLTEYPKSNYTIHANSGASIVFDNAVTNIGEGNLTQSSMGIMVTGAASKVIFTENADSLKINSATGIYVNGGSFSFDNTEGSVLIENNPEDRKRDTGGPGIEVAGGSLTLKGRETVIKTTDADGTVGGAAVSVTERDKDNILNFEADKTILTGGAFGIYVDGSLVNPADTIKTNINFSGETQITAYNNDGLDDYVGCVAVCAYFPDAKINFAKQAVLTAETNNNTKNVGAGACIQSGSSLTAEQGLQVNVKTAGDYGYGLFASGSGSLIDVTGLTAVDVVSGSGEIRGVQGFSGAEVKMNGAVKVAGKSDGGAVTGLWSWNGGKVEVVEDAQIKAVSDTGNVIGINSNNNGGISSDRALTQIGGNTVIEVAGAGSAAGISCFSNGDVELKGAAAIKATSTKGTSMGISANTGGKVTVDKAVTVHAQSGSGSAYGVYSAGSAEIVFKETAQIVAETGVSNAKETYAVGQGVGVYTAGGKVDFQKGLILDNKGQSYALRAYKSGASIAVNSEGSGSVYLTGNIQAHTSGLLDLNLLTDDSYYEGAAAIVSNGQINMKLRNGAFWKVTGNSDLTRLDFGDNAVIDMEQAAGYQKLQTGTLNGDRGTFVLGADISTGQSDTVSIGSSDTKGTYNILVSEVGRRQGDDLHLLLVDDASGEHTFIASDIYRGGIYVYKTEISNENDGGIKWYLESLHNETTEDARSILQTADSLYSSWVLSSDMLQGRLDELKEARAEHGLWARINNGKLRGEAFKNNYQTYQIGYDTAFKDRDGGSMNEWLGGAAFEYAKGNMSYGNGSGEQQTAAVMLYGSKYSQLGDRVDIVLKHGQMKGDIDTFGIAADRRDYKSRATALSLEYGKRFQREQGVYLEPQAQLLVSHI
;
A
#
# COMPACT_ATOMS: atom_id res chain seq x y z
N MET A 1 -51.82 -67.08 1.49
CA MET A 1 -51.53 -66.06 2.48
C MET A 1 -51.08 -66.65 3.81
N GLU A 2 -51.71 -67.72 4.32
CA GLU A 2 -51.31 -68.29 5.62
C GLU A 2 -49.95 -68.97 5.69
N THR A 3 -49.40 -69.45 4.58
CA THR A 3 -48.09 -70.13 4.56
C THR A 3 -46.92 -69.18 4.57
N VAL A 4 -47.10 -67.95 4.12
CA VAL A 4 -46.05 -66.91 4.12
C VAL A 4 -45.92 -66.27 5.50
N THR A 5 -47.08 -66.09 6.19
CA THR A 5 -47.11 -65.49 7.53
C THR A 5 -46.46 -66.41 8.58
N ARG A 6 -46.61 -67.75 8.43
CA ARG A 6 -46.02 -68.75 9.38
C ARG A 6 -44.47 -68.84 9.18
N LYS A 7 -43.92 -68.66 7.98
CA LYS A 7 -42.45 -68.62 7.76
C LYS A 7 -41.82 -67.33 8.29
N ARG A 8 -42.56 -66.21 8.21
CA ARG A 8 -42.10 -64.93 8.77
C ARG A 8 -42.15 -64.93 10.31
N LEU A 9 -43.17 -65.47 10.86
CA LEU A 9 -43.30 -65.60 12.32
C LEU A 9 -42.23 -66.58 12.87
N GLY A 10 -41.95 -67.70 12.15
CA GLY A 10 -40.88 -68.60 12.51
C GLY A 10 -39.46 -68.03 12.55
N LYS A 11 -39.11 -67.14 11.60
CA LYS A 11 -37.81 -66.48 11.61
C LYS A 11 -37.69 -65.36 12.68
N ALA A 12 -38.78 -64.59 12.91
CA ALA A 12 -38.83 -63.60 13.98
C ALA A 12 -38.87 -64.28 15.39
N VAL A 13 -39.58 -65.35 15.52
CA VAL A 13 -39.60 -66.14 16.75
C VAL A 13 -38.28 -66.88 16.96
N LEU A 14 -37.62 -67.35 15.89
CA LEU A 14 -36.29 -67.98 16.00
C LEU A 14 -35.26 -66.98 16.45
N LEU A 15 -35.28 -65.73 15.93
CA LEU A 15 -34.39 -64.62 16.37
C LEU A 15 -34.71 -64.24 17.83
N SER A 16 -35.95 -64.14 18.20
CA SER A 16 -36.41 -63.88 19.59
C SER A 16 -36.11 -65.07 20.54
N LEU A 17 -36.27 -66.29 20.07
CA LEU A 17 -35.93 -67.53 20.82
C LEU A 17 -34.40 -67.73 20.91
N LEU A 18 -33.62 -67.37 19.91
CA LEU A 18 -32.16 -67.36 19.97
C LEU A 18 -31.68 -66.38 21.02
N LEU A 19 -32.23 -65.14 21.02
CA LEU A 19 -31.94 -64.12 22.01
C LEU A 19 -32.35 -64.54 23.47
N MET A 20 -33.45 -65.28 23.63
CA MET A 20 -33.87 -65.78 24.94
C MET A 20 -33.03 -66.93 25.49
N ASN A 21 -32.40 -67.77 24.66
CA ASN A 21 -31.55 -68.87 25.11
C ASN A 21 -30.09 -68.45 25.48
N VAL A 22 -29.71 -67.27 25.14
CA VAL A 22 -28.33 -66.73 25.43
C VAL A 22 -28.17 -66.25 26.87
N CYS A 23 -29.27 -66.17 27.63
CA CYS A 23 -29.26 -65.69 29.02
C CYS A 23 -28.83 -66.75 30.07
N LYS A 24 -28.14 -67.85 29.73
CA LYS A 24 -27.88 -68.90 30.72
C LYS A 24 -26.44 -69.12 31.16
N GLU A 25 -25.42 -68.54 30.52
CA GLU A 25 -24.03 -68.67 31.05
C GLU A 25 -23.15 -67.53 30.61
N GLY A 26 -22.38 -66.96 31.52
CA GLY A 26 -21.52 -65.76 31.34
C GLY A 26 -20.25 -66.03 30.48
N GLY A 27 -20.46 -66.12 29.21
CA GLY A 27 -19.42 -66.12 28.16
C GLY A 27 -19.96 -65.50 26.88
N ALA A 28 -19.15 -64.68 26.17
CA ALA A 28 -19.51 -64.16 24.86
C ALA A 28 -19.87 -65.27 23.91
N THR A 29 -21.14 -65.37 23.49
CA THR A 29 -21.60 -66.38 22.56
C THR A 29 -21.69 -65.77 21.16
N GLU A 30 -20.84 -66.23 20.25
CA GLU A 30 -20.85 -65.85 18.85
C GLU A 30 -22.02 -66.61 18.14
N TYR A 31 -22.94 -65.85 17.55
CA TYR A 31 -24.01 -66.41 16.70
C TYR A 31 -23.74 -66.03 15.25
N ASN A 32 -23.40 -66.98 14.43
CA ASN A 32 -23.29 -66.82 12.97
C ASN A 32 -24.68 -67.17 12.35
N ALA A 33 -25.56 -66.20 12.29
CA ALA A 33 -26.76 -66.27 11.49
C ALA A 33 -26.52 -65.65 10.14
N ALA A 34 -26.24 -66.39 9.10
CA ALA A 34 -26.15 -65.90 7.73
C ALA A 34 -27.57 -65.55 7.25
N ILE A 35 -27.92 -64.25 7.16
CA ILE A 35 -29.04 -63.76 6.39
C ILE A 35 -28.53 -63.57 4.99
N THR A 36 -28.72 -64.54 4.10
CA THR A 36 -28.30 -64.44 2.68
C THR A 36 -29.53 -64.17 1.83
N GLY A 37 -29.65 -62.94 1.27
CA GLY A 37 -30.68 -62.63 0.29
C GLY A 37 -31.23 -61.23 0.43
N ASN A 38 -31.55 -60.60 -0.71
CA ASN A 38 -32.31 -59.36 -0.80
C ASN A 38 -33.74 -59.57 -0.32
N GLU A 39 -33.98 -59.61 0.99
CA GLU A 39 -35.29 -59.70 1.58
C GLU A 39 -35.82 -58.31 1.90
N THR A 40 -36.71 -57.79 1.06
CA THR A 40 -37.26 -56.44 1.09
C THR A 40 -38.37 -56.20 2.15
N ASP A 41 -38.70 -57.16 3.03
CA ASP A 41 -39.83 -57.06 3.96
C ASP A 41 -39.52 -57.62 5.33
N TYR A 42 -38.98 -56.85 6.24
CA TYR A 42 -39.02 -57.07 7.68
C TYR A 42 -39.95 -56.05 8.35
N ASP A 43 -41.12 -56.45 8.74
CA ASP A 43 -41.95 -55.72 9.70
C ASP A 43 -41.27 -55.79 11.08
N SER A 44 -40.62 -54.67 11.45
CA SER A 44 -40.17 -54.31 12.80
C SER A 44 -39.39 -55.37 13.60
N ILE A 45 -38.09 -55.19 13.72
CA ILE A 45 -37.33 -55.61 14.89
C ILE A 45 -37.82 -54.73 16.04
N LYS A 46 -38.83 -55.11 16.73
CA LYS A 46 -39.25 -54.49 17.98
C LYS A 46 -38.09 -54.56 18.96
N GLU A 47 -37.92 -53.48 19.71
CA GLU A 47 -37.10 -53.33 20.89
C GLU A 47 -36.44 -54.61 21.38
N VAL A 48 -35.16 -54.82 21.02
CA VAL A 48 -34.35 -55.87 21.53
C VAL A 48 -33.85 -55.44 22.90
N ASP A 49 -34.70 -55.70 23.94
CA ASP A 49 -34.33 -55.52 25.33
C ASP A 49 -33.43 -56.69 25.76
N ILE A 50 -32.10 -56.53 25.69
CA ILE A 50 -31.16 -57.56 26.10
C ILE A 50 -30.74 -57.29 27.54
N VAL A 51 -31.08 -58.25 28.40
CA VAL A 51 -30.83 -58.19 29.84
C VAL A 51 -29.62 -59.04 30.22
N SER A 52 -28.42 -58.41 30.37
CA SER A 52 -27.13 -58.95 30.79
C SER A 52 -26.37 -59.88 29.80
N GLY A 53 -25.31 -59.41 29.21
CA GLY A 53 -24.38 -60.10 28.34
C GLY A 53 -24.01 -59.37 27.07
N GLU A 54 -22.85 -59.69 26.46
CA GLU A 54 -22.49 -59.24 25.15
C GLU A 54 -23.22 -60.01 24.07
N VAL A 55 -23.84 -59.35 23.09
CA VAL A 55 -24.55 -59.98 21.99
C VAL A 55 -23.94 -59.58 20.65
N LYS A 56 -23.62 -60.60 19.82
CA LYS A 56 -23.07 -60.32 18.48
C LYS A 56 -24.07 -60.70 17.39
N TYR A 57 -24.34 -59.80 16.47
CA TYR A 57 -25.10 -60.09 15.25
C TYR A 57 -24.10 -60.02 14.06
N THR A 58 -24.21 -60.99 13.15
CA THR A 58 -23.40 -61.03 11.94
C THR A 58 -24.30 -61.05 10.72
N PHE A 59 -24.06 -60.05 9.84
CA PHE A 59 -24.71 -59.93 8.54
C PHE A 59 -23.65 -60.29 7.48
N THR A 60 -23.95 -61.22 6.57
CA THR A 60 -23.08 -61.58 5.45
C THR A 60 -23.71 -61.12 4.15
N GLY A 61 -22.84 -60.50 3.25
CA GLY A 61 -23.33 -59.90 2.00
C GLY A 61 -24.08 -58.60 2.22
N GLU A 62 -25.01 -58.26 1.31
CA GLU A 62 -25.85 -57.07 1.39
C GLU A 62 -27.17 -57.36 2.08
N ASN A 63 -27.54 -56.57 3.06
CA ASN A 63 -28.76 -56.78 3.85
C ASN A 63 -29.49 -55.45 4.06
N THR A 64 -30.85 -55.51 4.10
CA THR A 64 -31.71 -54.36 4.42
C THR A 64 -32.62 -54.68 5.59
N VAL A 65 -32.67 -53.81 6.58
CA VAL A 65 -33.60 -53.88 7.70
C VAL A 65 -34.49 -52.63 7.64
N GLU A 66 -35.77 -52.81 7.36
CA GLU A 66 -36.73 -51.73 7.22
C GLU A 66 -37.78 -51.78 8.34
N ASN A 67 -38.03 -50.63 9.01
CA ASN A 67 -39.17 -50.52 9.98
C ASN A 67 -40.40 -49.92 9.25
N LYS A 68 -41.45 -50.75 9.11
CA LYS A 68 -42.73 -50.34 8.46
C LYS A 68 -43.85 -50.05 9.44
N GLY A 69 -43.58 -50.07 10.76
CA GLY A 69 -44.65 -49.98 11.78
C GLY A 69 -45.23 -48.60 12.00
N SER A 70 -46.49 -48.51 12.34
CA SER A 70 -47.26 -47.29 12.62
C SER A 70 -46.92 -46.64 14.00
N ASN A 71 -46.03 -47.20 14.78
CA ASN A 71 -45.67 -46.74 16.13
C ASN A 71 -44.14 -46.52 16.21
N SER A 72 -43.68 -45.61 17.06
CA SER A 72 -42.31 -45.16 17.33
C SER A 72 -41.31 -46.28 17.68
N PHE A 73 -40.89 -47.11 16.70
CA PHE A 73 -39.91 -48.17 16.91
C PHE A 73 -38.57 -47.81 16.22
N GLN A 74 -37.52 -48.06 16.97
CA GLN A 74 -36.12 -47.93 16.46
C GLN A 74 -35.69 -49.27 15.88
N PRO A 75 -35.12 -49.37 14.68
CA PRO A 75 -34.55 -50.60 14.14
C PRO A 75 -33.54 -51.24 15.10
N ILE A 76 -32.75 -50.44 15.80
CA ILE A 76 -31.85 -50.92 16.85
C ILE A 76 -31.96 -50.03 18.09
N LYS A 77 -32.29 -50.67 19.25
CA LYS A 77 -32.29 -50.03 20.57
C LYS A 77 -31.48 -50.85 21.56
N VAL A 78 -30.47 -50.26 22.20
CA VAL A 78 -29.65 -50.88 23.23
C VAL A 78 -29.82 -50.11 24.53
N SER A 79 -30.20 -50.84 25.62
CA SER A 79 -30.43 -50.27 26.95
C SER A 79 -29.58 -50.99 27.99
N GLY A 80 -28.55 -50.38 28.54
CA GLY A 80 -27.72 -50.89 29.62
C GLY A 80 -26.97 -52.20 29.31
N LYS A 81 -26.64 -52.49 28.05
CA LYS A 81 -25.99 -53.71 27.56
C LYS A 81 -24.92 -53.48 26.48
N THR A 82 -24.13 -54.53 26.24
CA THR A 82 -23.14 -54.51 25.14
C THR A 82 -23.63 -55.31 23.95
N VAL A 83 -23.69 -54.71 22.76
CA VAL A 83 -24.12 -55.30 21.50
C VAL A 83 -23.11 -55.02 20.41
N THR A 84 -22.70 -56.08 19.67
CA THR A 84 -21.87 -55.95 18.49
C THR A 84 -22.66 -56.38 17.25
N VAL A 85 -22.60 -55.55 16.20
CA VAL A 85 -23.19 -55.78 14.88
C VAL A 85 -22.05 -55.88 13.85
N ALA A 86 -21.77 -57.08 13.38
CA ALA A 86 -20.82 -57.31 12.32
C ALA A 86 -21.50 -57.13 10.96
N VAL A 87 -21.10 -56.14 10.20
CA VAL A 87 -21.60 -55.81 8.87
C VAL A 87 -20.76 -56.57 7.86
N GLY A 88 -21.40 -57.33 6.96
CA GLY A 88 -20.74 -58.00 5.86
C GLY A 88 -20.34 -56.98 4.79
N ASP A 89 -20.84 -57.16 3.55
CA ASP A 89 -20.52 -56.14 2.49
C ASP A 89 -21.29 -54.86 2.74
N LYS A 90 -22.62 -54.96 3.01
CA LYS A 90 -23.46 -53.79 3.24
C LYS A 90 -24.64 -54.12 4.17
N LEU A 91 -24.94 -53.23 5.12
CA LEU A 91 -26.14 -53.25 5.94
C LEU A 91 -26.90 -51.91 5.78
N THR A 92 -28.13 -51.98 5.30
CA THR A 92 -29.00 -50.83 5.17
C THR A 92 -30.09 -50.87 6.26
N LEU A 93 -30.15 -49.81 7.06
CA LEU A 93 -31.18 -49.62 8.09
C LEU A 93 -32.14 -48.51 7.65
N THR A 94 -33.43 -48.83 7.45
CA THR A 94 -34.40 -47.83 6.99
C THR A 94 -35.51 -47.65 8.02
N GLY A 95 -35.66 -46.43 8.51
CA GLY A 95 -36.76 -46.03 9.38
C GLY A 95 -37.88 -45.40 8.56
N LYS A 96 -39.12 -45.91 8.69
CA LYS A 96 -40.33 -45.41 8.04
C LYS A 96 -41.44 -45.28 9.08
N GLY A 97 -41.48 -44.18 9.83
CA GLY A 97 -42.52 -43.98 10.86
C GLY A 97 -43.67 -43.12 10.37
N THR A 98 -44.92 -43.58 10.48
CA THR A 98 -46.15 -42.81 10.20
C THR A 98 -46.89 -42.38 11.49
N GLY A 99 -46.23 -42.38 12.65
CA GLY A 99 -46.86 -42.17 13.96
C GLY A 99 -46.83 -40.79 14.54
N VAL A 100 -47.85 -40.32 15.16
CA VAL A 100 -48.19 -38.99 15.68
C VAL A 100 -47.47 -38.66 17.01
N SER A 101 -46.41 -39.34 17.44
CA SER A 101 -45.75 -39.06 18.72
C SER A 101 -44.42 -38.31 18.51
N PRO A 102 -44.29 -37.07 19.06
CA PRO A 102 -43.14 -36.22 18.79
C PRO A 102 -41.89 -36.52 19.62
N LEU A 103 -41.80 -37.60 20.32
CA LEU A 103 -40.67 -37.91 21.19
C LEU A 103 -40.15 -39.35 20.92
N ASN A 104 -38.90 -39.45 20.47
CA ASN A 104 -38.10 -40.68 20.32
C ASN A 104 -38.35 -41.52 19.06
N THR A 105 -38.37 -40.98 17.90
CA THR A 105 -38.28 -41.71 16.62
C THR A 105 -36.87 -41.58 16.01
N GLY A 106 -36.09 -42.66 16.04
CA GLY A 106 -34.75 -42.74 15.43
C GLY A 106 -34.47 -44.15 14.98
N ASN A 107 -33.44 -44.32 14.18
CA ASN A 107 -33.05 -45.64 13.66
C ASN A 107 -32.14 -46.43 14.62
N ILE A 108 -31.26 -45.73 15.34
CA ILE A 108 -30.32 -46.36 16.28
C ILE A 108 -30.34 -45.59 17.60
N LEU A 109 -30.62 -46.29 18.70
CA LEU A 109 -30.59 -45.71 20.05
C LEU A 109 -29.77 -46.59 21.00
N ALA A 110 -28.78 -45.98 21.65
CA ALA A 110 -28.11 -46.56 22.81
C ALA A 110 -28.36 -45.69 24.04
N THR A 111 -28.79 -46.29 25.14
CA THR A 111 -29.13 -45.58 26.36
C THR A 111 -28.67 -46.32 27.62
N GLY A 112 -28.38 -45.56 28.69
CA GLY A 112 -27.95 -46.08 29.99
C GLY A 112 -26.43 -46.22 30.10
N SER A 113 -25.90 -46.03 31.31
CA SER A 113 -24.45 -45.90 31.59
C SER A 113 -23.58 -47.11 31.23
N THR A 114 -24.20 -48.28 30.98
CA THR A 114 -23.52 -49.51 30.53
C THR A 114 -23.94 -49.93 29.12
N GLY A 115 -24.80 -49.14 28.45
CA GLY A 115 -25.21 -49.37 27.06
C GLY A 115 -24.07 -49.16 26.08
N SER A 116 -23.69 -50.20 25.33
CA SER A 116 -22.67 -50.12 24.30
C SER A 116 -23.14 -50.85 23.04
N LEU A 117 -23.04 -50.14 21.88
CA LEU A 117 -23.35 -50.70 20.57
C LEU A 117 -22.13 -50.50 19.66
N THR A 118 -21.64 -51.59 19.09
CA THR A 118 -20.50 -51.55 18.19
C THR A 118 -20.87 -52.13 16.81
N PHE A 119 -20.56 -51.38 15.74
CA PHE A 119 -20.64 -51.81 14.36
C PHE A 119 -19.23 -52.16 13.86
N THR A 120 -19.07 -53.31 13.21
CA THR A 120 -17.76 -53.72 12.65
C THR A 120 -17.93 -54.19 11.21
N GLY A 121 -16.90 -54.02 10.35
CA GLY A 121 -16.85 -54.56 9.00
C GLY A 121 -17.17 -53.57 7.86
N GLY A 122 -18.05 -53.93 6.94
CA GLY A 122 -18.30 -53.24 5.68
C GLY A 122 -19.06 -51.92 5.74
N THR A 123 -19.97 -51.70 4.81
CA THR A 123 -20.73 -50.42 4.68
C THR A 123 -22.04 -50.45 5.49
N LEU A 124 -22.26 -49.44 6.29
CA LEU A 124 -23.51 -49.21 7.00
C LEU A 124 -24.26 -48.00 6.41
N ASP A 125 -25.41 -48.22 5.82
CA ASP A 125 -26.34 -47.18 5.38
C ASP A 125 -27.51 -47.06 6.37
N VAL A 126 -27.70 -45.85 6.89
CA VAL A 126 -28.84 -45.58 7.83
C VAL A 126 -29.68 -44.47 7.21
N THR A 127 -30.91 -44.85 6.81
CA THR A 127 -31.83 -43.93 6.11
C THR A 127 -33.05 -43.66 6.95
N ASP A 128 -33.39 -42.40 7.19
CA ASP A 128 -34.64 -41.98 7.83
C ASP A 128 -35.62 -41.45 6.78
N LEU A 129 -36.75 -42.15 6.60
CA LEU A 129 -37.83 -41.80 5.65
C LEU A 129 -39.07 -41.28 6.34
N THR A 130 -39.00 -40.75 7.55
CA THR A 130 -40.16 -40.27 8.31
C THR A 130 -40.77 -38.98 7.78
N GLU A 131 -42.08 -38.93 7.56
CA GLU A 131 -42.81 -37.78 6.96
C GLU A 131 -43.20 -36.66 7.97
N TYR A 132 -42.72 -36.63 9.23
CA TYR A 132 -43.17 -35.66 10.24
C TYR A 132 -42.10 -34.73 10.80
N PRO A 133 -42.44 -33.46 11.02
CA PRO A 133 -41.47 -32.37 11.17
C PRO A 133 -41.16 -31.97 12.61
N LYS A 134 -40.74 -32.80 13.54
CA LYS A 134 -40.13 -32.31 14.81
C LYS A 134 -39.32 -33.37 15.55
N SER A 135 -38.07 -33.12 15.82
CA SER A 135 -37.15 -33.77 16.78
C SER A 135 -36.79 -35.25 16.52
N ASN A 136 -36.62 -35.65 15.28
CA ASN A 136 -36.15 -36.99 14.96
C ASN A 136 -34.62 -37.03 14.85
N TYR A 137 -34.02 -38.04 15.42
CA TYR A 137 -32.58 -38.33 15.24
C TYR A 137 -32.44 -39.66 14.49
N THR A 138 -31.42 -39.77 13.67
CA THR A 138 -31.11 -41.05 13.01
C THR A 138 -30.30 -41.94 13.93
N ILE A 139 -29.31 -41.43 14.64
CA ILE A 139 -28.49 -42.13 15.63
C ILE A 139 -28.45 -41.35 16.93
N HIS A 140 -28.70 -41.98 18.07
CA HIS A 140 -28.70 -41.31 19.37
C HIS A 140 -27.98 -42.14 20.44
N ALA A 141 -26.97 -41.56 21.06
CA ALA A 141 -26.37 -42.04 22.29
C ALA A 141 -26.75 -41.14 23.47
N ASN A 142 -27.40 -41.67 24.49
CA ASN A 142 -27.80 -40.89 25.65
C ASN A 142 -27.55 -41.59 26.99
N SER A 143 -27.67 -40.81 28.09
CA SER A 143 -27.62 -41.34 29.46
C SER A 143 -26.36 -42.15 29.80
N GLY A 144 -25.23 -41.78 29.20
CA GLY A 144 -23.92 -42.43 29.42
C GLY A 144 -23.60 -43.59 28.48
N ALA A 145 -24.42 -43.86 27.47
CA ALA A 145 -24.23 -44.97 26.53
C ALA A 145 -23.13 -44.66 25.49
N SER A 146 -22.60 -45.71 24.87
CA SER A 146 -21.57 -45.64 23.81
C SER A 146 -22.06 -46.27 22.51
N ILE A 147 -21.86 -45.59 21.37
CA ILE A 147 -21.99 -46.18 20.03
C ILE A 147 -20.64 -46.11 19.36
N VAL A 148 -20.13 -47.25 18.89
CA VAL A 148 -18.81 -47.37 18.25
C VAL A 148 -19.02 -47.88 16.82
N PHE A 149 -18.47 -47.14 15.87
CA PHE A 149 -18.41 -47.49 14.47
C PHE A 149 -16.96 -47.91 14.14
N ASP A 150 -16.78 -49.23 14.08
CA ASP A 150 -15.51 -49.88 13.68
C ASP A 150 -15.65 -50.52 12.29
N ASN A 151 -16.56 -50.02 11.49
CA ASN A 151 -16.87 -50.42 10.13
C ASN A 151 -16.31 -49.42 9.11
N ALA A 152 -15.97 -49.90 7.92
CA ALA A 152 -15.24 -49.08 6.92
C ALA A 152 -16.01 -47.82 6.45
N VAL A 153 -17.30 -47.93 6.14
CA VAL A 153 -18.10 -46.83 5.58
C VAL A 153 -19.40 -46.69 6.33
N THR A 154 -19.74 -45.46 6.72
CA THR A 154 -21.04 -45.13 7.29
C THR A 154 -21.70 -43.98 6.55
N ASN A 155 -22.90 -44.24 5.98
CA ASN A 155 -23.74 -43.25 5.30
C ASN A 155 -25.04 -43.07 6.11
N ILE A 156 -25.38 -41.81 6.40
CA ILE A 156 -26.55 -41.45 7.18
C ILE A 156 -27.40 -40.50 6.34
N GLY A 157 -28.70 -40.83 6.15
CA GLY A 157 -29.67 -39.91 5.56
C GLY A 157 -29.76 -39.92 4.04
N GLU A 158 -29.32 -40.96 3.30
CA GLU A 158 -29.60 -41.10 1.87
C GLU A 158 -31.09 -41.45 1.63
N GLY A 159 -31.94 -40.43 1.35
CA GLY A 159 -33.36 -40.53 1.03
C GLY A 159 -34.07 -39.21 1.25
N ASN A 160 -35.33 -39.07 0.78
CA ASN A 160 -36.11 -37.82 0.91
C ASN A 160 -36.19 -37.32 2.35
N LEU A 161 -35.42 -36.33 2.68
CA LEU A 161 -35.32 -35.73 4.01
C LEU A 161 -36.45 -34.71 4.22
N THR A 162 -37.33 -34.98 5.17
CA THR A 162 -38.27 -34.02 5.71
C THR A 162 -37.65 -33.20 6.86
N GLN A 163 -38.09 -32.05 7.03
CA GLN A 163 -37.69 -30.77 7.65
C GLN A 163 -37.03 -30.75 9.05
N SER A 164 -36.60 -31.78 9.75
CA SER A 164 -35.93 -31.56 11.06
C SER A 164 -35.26 -32.81 11.65
N SER A 165 -34.63 -33.65 10.83
CA SER A 165 -33.89 -34.81 11.34
C SER A 165 -32.46 -34.44 11.72
N MET A 166 -32.02 -34.89 12.90
CA MET A 166 -30.61 -34.88 13.30
C MET A 166 -29.96 -36.17 12.83
N GLY A 167 -28.82 -36.10 12.18
CA GLY A 167 -28.08 -37.29 11.76
C GLY A 167 -27.57 -38.09 12.96
N ILE A 168 -26.69 -37.49 13.76
CA ILE A 168 -26.16 -38.09 14.98
C ILE A 168 -26.42 -37.15 16.16
N MET A 169 -26.98 -37.73 17.25
CA MET A 169 -27.26 -37.02 18.49
C MET A 169 -26.52 -37.69 19.66
N VAL A 170 -25.79 -36.88 20.44
CA VAL A 170 -25.06 -37.35 21.63
C VAL A 170 -25.50 -36.48 22.81
N THR A 171 -26.22 -37.08 23.77
CA THR A 171 -26.78 -36.32 24.90
C THR A 171 -26.43 -36.92 26.26
N GLY A 172 -26.13 -36.06 27.21
CA GLY A 172 -25.81 -36.40 28.58
C GLY A 172 -24.32 -36.70 28.81
N ALA A 173 -23.88 -36.45 30.03
CA ALA A 173 -22.51 -36.71 30.44
C ALA A 173 -22.11 -38.19 30.23
N ALA A 174 -20.88 -38.44 29.79
CA ALA A 174 -20.32 -39.76 29.47
C ALA A 174 -20.93 -40.49 28.26
N SER A 175 -21.96 -39.95 27.57
CA SER A 175 -22.44 -40.52 26.31
C SER A 175 -21.39 -40.29 25.19
N LYS A 176 -21.20 -41.31 24.32
CA LYS A 176 -20.17 -41.28 23.30
C LYS A 176 -20.67 -41.82 21.96
N VAL A 177 -20.21 -41.19 20.88
CA VAL A 177 -20.24 -41.78 19.53
C VAL A 177 -18.83 -41.71 18.99
N ILE A 178 -18.27 -42.88 18.62
CA ILE A 178 -16.87 -43.04 18.23
C ILE A 178 -16.81 -43.74 16.88
N PHE A 179 -16.21 -43.15 15.90
CA PHE A 179 -15.71 -43.77 14.68
C PHE A 179 -14.24 -44.09 14.88
N THR A 180 -13.86 -45.39 14.84
CA THR A 180 -12.50 -45.82 15.15
C THR A 180 -11.53 -45.55 13.98
N GLU A 181 -10.26 -45.93 14.15
CA GLU A 181 -9.25 -45.89 13.11
C GLU A 181 -9.56 -46.75 11.88
N ASN A 182 -10.52 -47.67 11.98
CA ASN A 182 -10.99 -48.54 10.90
C ASN A 182 -12.14 -47.93 10.08
N ALA A 183 -12.67 -46.78 10.47
CA ALA A 183 -13.74 -46.09 9.75
C ALA A 183 -13.16 -45.20 8.64
N ASP A 184 -13.18 -45.65 7.39
CA ASP A 184 -12.63 -44.93 6.24
C ASP A 184 -13.42 -43.66 5.88
N SER A 185 -14.75 -43.72 6.05
CA SER A 185 -15.59 -42.55 5.72
C SER A 185 -16.87 -42.48 6.54
N LEU A 186 -17.26 -41.25 6.87
CA LEU A 186 -18.56 -40.89 7.42
C LEU A 186 -19.22 -39.86 6.48
N LYS A 187 -20.39 -40.22 5.95
CA LYS A 187 -21.24 -39.32 5.20
C LYS A 187 -22.57 -39.10 5.92
N ILE A 188 -22.93 -37.82 6.16
CA ILE A 188 -24.21 -37.44 6.78
C ILE A 188 -24.94 -36.48 5.85
N ASN A 189 -26.21 -36.82 5.54
CA ASN A 189 -27.11 -35.93 4.85
C ASN A 189 -28.39 -35.78 5.71
N SER A 190 -28.46 -34.69 6.48
CA SER A 190 -29.57 -34.43 7.42
C SER A 190 -29.70 -32.91 7.70
N ALA A 191 -30.81 -32.55 8.32
CA ALA A 191 -31.12 -31.16 8.67
C ALA A 191 -30.11 -30.57 9.67
N THR A 192 -29.69 -31.34 10.68
CA THR A 192 -28.55 -31.11 11.54
C THR A 192 -27.68 -32.36 11.46
N GLY A 193 -26.43 -32.21 11.08
CA GLY A 193 -25.55 -33.36 10.87
C GLY A 193 -25.21 -34.05 12.18
N ILE A 194 -24.50 -33.33 13.08
CA ILE A 194 -24.09 -33.84 14.39
C ILE A 194 -24.56 -32.87 15.49
N TYR A 195 -25.24 -33.37 16.50
CA TYR A 195 -25.63 -32.63 17.70
C TYR A 195 -25.03 -33.27 18.96
N VAL A 196 -24.21 -32.47 19.69
CA VAL A 196 -23.60 -32.90 20.94
C VAL A 196 -24.09 -32.02 22.09
N ASN A 197 -24.67 -32.64 23.11
CA ASN A 197 -25.12 -31.94 24.31
C ASN A 197 -24.67 -32.71 25.57
N GLY A 198 -23.50 -32.32 26.07
CA GLY A 198 -22.88 -32.88 27.28
C GLY A 198 -22.16 -34.22 27.12
N GLY A 199 -22.12 -34.80 25.91
CA GLY A 199 -21.41 -36.03 25.58
C GLY A 199 -20.12 -35.78 24.75
N SER A 200 -19.68 -36.84 24.05
CA SER A 200 -18.53 -36.73 23.14
C SER A 200 -18.78 -37.42 21.80
N PHE A 201 -18.30 -36.82 20.74
CA PHE A 201 -18.25 -37.38 19.40
C PHE A 201 -16.79 -37.41 18.90
N SER A 202 -16.37 -38.57 18.34
CA SER A 202 -15.06 -38.64 17.67
C SER A 202 -15.10 -39.42 16.38
N PHE A 203 -14.30 -38.95 15.39
CA PHE A 203 -13.88 -39.66 14.19
C PHE A 203 -12.37 -39.79 14.24
N ASP A 204 -11.84 -41.02 14.52
CA ASP A 204 -10.44 -41.17 14.92
C ASP A 204 -9.50 -41.64 13.80
N ASN A 205 -10.03 -42.03 12.62
CA ASN A 205 -9.18 -42.43 11.47
C ASN A 205 -8.49 -41.22 10.84
N THR A 206 -7.16 -41.19 10.90
CA THR A 206 -6.33 -40.12 10.32
C THR A 206 -6.24 -40.15 8.79
N GLU A 207 -6.57 -41.28 8.15
CA GLU A 207 -6.61 -41.42 6.68
C GLU A 207 -8.04 -41.36 6.13
N GLY A 208 -9.03 -41.28 6.98
CA GLY A 208 -10.44 -41.27 6.63
C GLY A 208 -10.95 -39.89 6.19
N SER A 209 -12.25 -39.84 5.89
CA SER A 209 -12.93 -38.59 5.50
C SER A 209 -14.30 -38.43 6.14
N VAL A 210 -14.67 -37.18 6.43
CA VAL A 210 -15.99 -36.82 6.96
C VAL A 210 -16.67 -35.85 6.00
N LEU A 211 -17.88 -36.21 5.54
CA LEU A 211 -18.75 -35.37 4.72
C LEU A 211 -20.09 -35.16 5.39
N ILE A 212 -20.41 -33.94 5.74
CA ILE A 212 -21.74 -33.58 6.26
C ILE A 212 -22.37 -32.61 5.26
N GLU A 213 -23.49 -33.03 4.68
CA GLU A 213 -24.27 -32.24 3.73
C GLU A 213 -25.67 -32.05 4.27
N ASN A 214 -26.10 -30.81 4.36
CA ASN A 214 -27.47 -30.46 4.71
C ASN A 214 -28.11 -29.93 3.41
N ASN A 215 -28.86 -30.81 2.71
CA ASN A 215 -29.45 -30.51 1.41
C ASN A 215 -30.92 -30.06 1.59
N PRO A 216 -31.23 -28.77 1.36
CA PRO A 216 -32.57 -28.25 1.54
C PRO A 216 -33.41 -28.20 0.26
N GLU A 217 -33.25 -29.12 -0.72
CA GLU A 217 -33.98 -29.04 -2.01
C GLU A 217 -35.52 -28.90 -1.88
N ASP A 218 -36.10 -29.15 -0.69
CA ASP A 218 -37.57 -29.07 -0.47
C ASP A 218 -38.01 -28.04 0.60
N ARG A 219 -37.13 -27.11 1.07
CA ARG A 219 -37.48 -26.21 2.16
C ARG A 219 -38.02 -24.86 1.66
N LYS A 220 -39.32 -24.80 1.50
CA LYS A 220 -40.07 -23.54 1.60
C LYS A 220 -40.18 -23.17 3.09
N ARG A 221 -39.34 -22.18 3.54
CA ARG A 221 -39.37 -21.55 4.86
C ARG A 221 -39.02 -22.46 6.04
N ASP A 222 -37.84 -22.46 6.46
CA ASP A 222 -37.35 -22.25 7.83
C ASP A 222 -35.84 -22.50 7.86
N THR A 223 -35.12 -21.79 8.70
CA THR A 223 -33.70 -21.84 8.91
C THR A 223 -33.20 -23.28 8.97
N GLY A 224 -32.41 -23.72 8.00
CA GLY A 224 -31.73 -25.03 8.02
C GLY A 224 -30.93 -25.16 9.30
N GLY A 225 -30.93 -26.35 9.90
CA GLY A 225 -30.12 -26.64 11.08
C GLY A 225 -28.62 -26.54 10.77
N PRO A 226 -27.78 -26.42 11.78
CA PRO A 226 -26.32 -26.42 11.59
C PRO A 226 -25.80 -27.79 11.12
N GLY A 227 -24.67 -27.78 10.40
CA GLY A 227 -23.98 -29.02 10.06
C GLY A 227 -23.52 -29.74 11.31
N ILE A 228 -22.91 -29.03 12.23
CA ILE A 228 -22.57 -29.48 13.59
C ILE A 228 -23.10 -28.46 14.59
N GLU A 229 -23.76 -28.97 15.65
CA GLU A 229 -24.17 -28.19 16.81
C GLU A 229 -23.61 -28.81 18.09
N VAL A 230 -22.90 -27.98 18.88
CA VAL A 230 -22.39 -28.39 20.20
C VAL A 230 -23.00 -27.48 21.28
N ALA A 231 -23.70 -28.09 22.22
CA ALA A 231 -24.32 -27.44 23.37
C ALA A 231 -23.76 -28.02 24.68
N GLY A 232 -22.49 -27.97 24.87
CA GLY A 232 -21.72 -28.63 25.92
C GLY A 232 -21.19 -29.99 25.47
N GLY A 233 -19.90 -30.27 25.76
CA GLY A 233 -19.26 -31.54 25.46
C GLY A 233 -18.08 -31.43 24.48
N SER A 234 -17.73 -32.53 23.82
CA SER A 234 -16.57 -32.55 22.94
C SER A 234 -16.85 -33.18 21.58
N LEU A 235 -16.22 -32.64 20.55
CA LEU A 235 -16.20 -33.18 19.20
C LEU A 235 -14.77 -33.20 18.68
N THR A 236 -14.36 -34.35 18.13
CA THR A 236 -13.05 -34.50 17.48
C THR A 236 -13.21 -35.16 16.12
N LEU A 237 -12.72 -34.51 15.07
CA LEU A 237 -12.70 -35.01 13.69
C LEU A 237 -11.28 -35.06 13.19
N LYS A 238 -10.73 -36.29 13.05
CA LYS A 238 -9.47 -36.56 12.37
C LYS A 238 -9.73 -36.95 10.93
N GLY A 239 -8.69 -37.12 10.14
CA GLY A 239 -8.79 -37.57 8.77
C GLY A 239 -7.99 -36.72 7.78
N ARG A 240 -8.02 -37.12 6.52
CA ARG A 240 -7.46 -36.34 5.43
C ARG A 240 -8.32 -35.12 5.11
N GLU A 241 -9.64 -35.29 5.15
CA GLU A 241 -10.53 -34.19 4.79
C GLU A 241 -11.85 -34.26 5.61
N THR A 242 -12.22 -33.10 6.15
CA THR A 242 -13.56 -32.87 6.74
C THR A 242 -14.27 -31.80 5.91
N VAL A 243 -15.43 -32.14 5.36
CA VAL A 243 -16.27 -31.24 4.59
C VAL A 243 -17.65 -31.12 5.23
N ILE A 244 -18.05 -29.88 5.53
CA ILE A 244 -19.37 -29.58 6.10
C ILE A 244 -20.04 -28.53 5.23
N LYS A 245 -21.20 -28.84 4.65
CA LYS A 245 -21.97 -27.95 3.78
C LYS A 245 -23.43 -27.88 4.26
N THR A 246 -23.89 -26.69 4.57
CA THR A 246 -25.26 -26.41 5.02
C THR A 246 -26.06 -25.54 4.06
N THR A 247 -25.51 -25.26 2.88
CA THR A 247 -26.18 -24.48 1.81
C THR A 247 -26.42 -25.35 0.59
N ASP A 248 -27.52 -25.08 -0.13
CA ASP A 248 -27.74 -25.63 -1.47
C ASP A 248 -26.82 -24.95 -2.51
N ALA A 249 -26.88 -25.42 -3.76
CA ALA A 249 -26.11 -24.91 -4.88
C ALA A 249 -26.42 -23.42 -5.22
N ASP A 250 -27.61 -22.93 -4.84
CA ASP A 250 -28.10 -21.59 -5.10
C ASP A 250 -27.86 -20.64 -3.92
N GLY A 251 -27.30 -21.11 -2.81
CA GLY A 251 -27.01 -20.34 -1.60
C GLY A 251 -28.24 -19.88 -0.84
N THR A 252 -29.39 -20.58 -1.02
CA THR A 252 -30.56 -20.37 -0.21
C THR A 252 -30.36 -20.90 1.19
N VAL A 253 -30.92 -20.23 2.16
CA VAL A 253 -30.64 -20.29 3.61
C VAL A 253 -30.33 -21.68 4.16
N GLY A 254 -29.10 -21.88 4.53
CA GLY A 254 -28.61 -22.92 5.39
C GLY A 254 -28.28 -22.38 6.79
N GLY A 255 -28.29 -23.22 7.82
CA GLY A 255 -27.75 -22.92 9.13
C GLY A 255 -26.23 -22.66 9.07
N ALA A 256 -25.63 -22.39 10.22
CA ALA A 256 -24.19 -22.37 10.34
C ALA A 256 -23.57 -23.73 9.96
N ALA A 257 -22.39 -23.75 9.37
CA ALA A 257 -21.68 -25.03 9.21
C ALA A 257 -21.36 -25.63 10.59
N VAL A 258 -20.91 -24.82 11.54
CA VAL A 258 -20.67 -25.17 12.93
C VAL A 258 -21.35 -24.15 13.83
N SER A 259 -22.24 -24.63 14.73
CA SER A 259 -22.88 -23.82 15.75
C SER A 259 -22.48 -24.30 17.14
N VAL A 260 -22.11 -23.37 18.01
CA VAL A 260 -21.92 -23.67 19.42
C VAL A 260 -22.93 -22.87 20.22
N THR A 261 -23.86 -23.57 20.86
CA THR A 261 -24.89 -22.98 21.72
C THR A 261 -24.55 -23.35 23.15
N GLU A 262 -23.98 -22.43 23.88
CA GLU A 262 -23.53 -22.67 25.23
C GLU A 262 -24.72 -22.77 26.21
N ARG A 263 -24.73 -23.79 27.05
CA ARG A 263 -25.78 -23.93 28.07
C ARG A 263 -25.22 -24.07 29.47
N ASP A 264 -24.45 -25.10 29.78
CA ASP A 264 -24.01 -25.37 31.16
C ASP A 264 -22.62 -26.01 31.26
N LYS A 265 -21.94 -26.25 30.17
CA LYS A 265 -20.68 -27.03 30.12
C LYS A 265 -19.71 -26.49 29.04
N ASP A 266 -18.44 -26.75 29.27
CA ASP A 266 -17.39 -26.45 28.32
C ASP A 266 -17.62 -27.13 26.95
N ASN A 267 -17.29 -26.44 25.89
CA ASN A 267 -17.33 -26.91 24.51
C ASN A 267 -15.91 -27.06 23.97
N ILE A 268 -15.56 -28.26 23.48
CA ILE A 268 -14.25 -28.54 22.89
C ILE A 268 -14.48 -29.16 21.51
N LEU A 269 -14.12 -28.43 20.45
CA LEU A 269 -14.23 -28.89 19.08
C LEU A 269 -12.83 -28.96 18.49
N ASN A 270 -12.38 -30.15 18.08
CA ASN A 270 -11.09 -30.36 17.45
C ASN A 270 -11.28 -30.86 16.01
N PHE A 271 -10.93 -30.05 15.05
CA PHE A 271 -10.82 -30.40 13.64
C PHE A 271 -9.36 -30.73 13.35
N GLU A 272 -9.03 -32.03 13.49
CA GLU A 272 -7.67 -32.54 13.36
C GLU A 272 -7.38 -33.12 11.95
N ALA A 273 -8.30 -32.94 10.99
CA ALA A 273 -8.11 -33.33 9.61
C ALA A 273 -7.03 -32.47 8.94
N ASP A 274 -6.28 -33.05 7.97
CA ASP A 274 -5.30 -32.31 7.19
C ASP A 274 -5.92 -31.12 6.48
N LYS A 275 -7.20 -31.26 6.07
CA LYS A 275 -7.98 -30.20 5.43
C LYS A 275 -9.41 -30.17 5.96
N THR A 276 -9.86 -28.98 6.34
CA THR A 276 -11.23 -28.73 6.79
C THR A 276 -11.91 -27.70 5.90
N ILE A 277 -13.08 -28.02 5.36
CA ILE A 277 -13.91 -27.14 4.53
C ILE A 277 -15.27 -27.00 5.18
N LEU A 278 -15.58 -25.78 5.61
CA LEU A 278 -16.87 -25.43 6.19
C LEU A 278 -17.60 -24.46 5.25
N THR A 279 -18.82 -24.82 4.85
CA THR A 279 -19.68 -23.95 4.05
C THR A 279 -21.03 -23.83 4.74
N GLY A 280 -21.29 -22.64 5.30
CA GLY A 280 -22.52 -22.32 5.98
C GLY A 280 -23.37 -21.32 5.20
N GLY A 281 -24.63 -21.16 5.59
CA GLY A 281 -25.50 -20.09 5.13
C GLY A 281 -25.10 -18.74 5.73
N ALA A 282 -25.85 -18.28 6.73
CA ALA A 282 -25.52 -17.00 7.40
C ALA A 282 -24.15 -17.04 8.10
N PHE A 283 -23.71 -18.19 8.59
CA PHE A 283 -22.46 -18.34 9.33
C PHE A 283 -21.68 -19.59 8.89
N GLY A 284 -20.36 -19.46 8.76
CA GLY A 284 -19.47 -20.62 8.72
C GLY A 284 -19.33 -21.23 10.10
N ILE A 285 -18.88 -20.46 11.09
CA ILE A 285 -18.85 -20.80 12.51
C ILE A 285 -19.67 -19.75 13.26
N TYR A 286 -20.56 -20.20 14.13
CA TYR A 286 -21.36 -19.35 15.00
C TYR A 286 -21.27 -19.82 16.47
N VAL A 287 -20.75 -18.96 17.34
CA VAL A 287 -20.73 -19.19 18.79
C VAL A 287 -21.69 -18.19 19.43
N ASP A 288 -22.85 -18.72 19.90
CA ASP A 288 -23.91 -17.92 20.51
C ASP A 288 -23.83 -17.99 22.04
N GLY A 289 -23.75 -16.85 22.67
CA GLY A 289 -23.70 -16.67 24.10
C GLY A 289 -24.97 -16.12 24.73
N SER A 290 -26.07 -15.99 23.98
CA SER A 290 -27.30 -15.33 24.45
C SER A 290 -28.04 -16.09 25.58
N LEU A 291 -27.66 -17.31 25.88
CA LEU A 291 -28.35 -18.18 26.82
C LEU A 291 -27.60 -18.43 28.15
N VAL A 292 -26.43 -17.81 28.34
CA VAL A 292 -25.59 -18.06 29.53
C VAL A 292 -25.81 -17.00 30.62
N ASN A 293 -25.82 -17.49 31.85
CA ASN A 293 -25.77 -16.61 33.01
C ASN A 293 -24.34 -15.96 33.07
N PRO A 294 -24.23 -14.65 33.18
CA PRO A 294 -22.93 -13.98 33.22
C PRO A 294 -21.98 -14.42 34.34
N ALA A 295 -22.47 -15.19 35.30
CA ALA A 295 -21.71 -15.74 36.41
C ALA A 295 -21.00 -17.08 36.11
N ASP A 296 -21.34 -17.73 35.00
CA ASP A 296 -20.80 -19.06 34.65
C ASP A 296 -19.52 -18.90 33.79
N THR A 297 -18.43 -19.58 34.20
CA THR A 297 -17.11 -19.57 33.50
C THR A 297 -17.04 -20.71 32.48
N ILE A 298 -17.98 -20.76 31.54
CA ILE A 298 -17.97 -21.78 30.47
C ILE A 298 -16.90 -21.44 29.43
N LYS A 299 -16.19 -22.44 28.95
CA LYS A 299 -15.12 -22.26 27.96
C LYS A 299 -15.49 -22.94 26.64
N THR A 300 -15.38 -22.20 25.55
CA THR A 300 -15.49 -22.76 24.21
C THR A 300 -14.12 -22.72 23.52
N ASN A 301 -13.63 -23.90 23.12
CA ASN A 301 -12.40 -24.00 22.34
C ASN A 301 -12.72 -24.73 21.01
N ILE A 302 -12.42 -24.08 19.90
CA ILE A 302 -12.53 -24.61 18.54
C ILE A 302 -11.14 -24.61 17.92
N ASN A 303 -10.59 -25.79 17.67
CA ASN A 303 -9.22 -25.95 17.22
C ASN A 303 -9.18 -26.58 15.82
N PHE A 304 -8.42 -26.00 14.91
CA PHE A 304 -8.16 -26.50 13.57
C PHE A 304 -6.65 -26.79 13.43
N SER A 305 -6.31 -28.07 13.21
CA SER A 305 -4.91 -28.50 13.09
C SER A 305 -4.39 -28.48 11.64
N GLY A 306 -5.27 -28.64 10.65
CA GLY A 306 -4.95 -28.64 9.22
C GLY A 306 -5.32 -27.35 8.50
N GLU A 307 -5.15 -27.35 7.18
CA GLU A 307 -5.59 -26.26 6.31
C GLU A 307 -7.11 -26.07 6.44
N THR A 308 -7.55 -24.84 6.62
CA THR A 308 -8.95 -24.56 6.90
C THR A 308 -9.53 -23.54 5.92
N GLN A 309 -10.68 -23.89 5.35
CA GLN A 309 -11.48 -23.01 4.51
C GLN A 309 -12.88 -22.89 5.11
N ILE A 310 -13.29 -21.66 5.43
CA ILE A 310 -14.60 -21.38 6.01
C ILE A 310 -15.32 -20.38 5.11
N THR A 311 -16.47 -20.80 4.60
CA THR A 311 -17.31 -19.98 3.74
C THR A 311 -18.68 -19.78 4.37
N ALA A 312 -19.13 -18.54 4.48
CA ALA A 312 -20.50 -18.17 4.69
C ALA A 312 -21.09 -17.64 3.37
N TYR A 313 -22.23 -18.13 2.98
CA TYR A 313 -22.88 -17.75 1.74
C TYR A 313 -24.37 -17.52 1.96
N ASN A 314 -24.84 -16.28 1.82
CA ASN A 314 -26.25 -15.92 1.99
C ASN A 314 -26.78 -15.20 0.75
N ASN A 315 -27.71 -15.86 0.05
CA ASN A 315 -28.37 -15.34 -1.14
C ASN A 315 -29.86 -15.00 -0.92
N ASP A 316 -30.37 -15.20 0.29
CA ASP A 316 -31.80 -14.94 0.59
C ASP A 316 -32.05 -13.48 0.93
N GLY A 317 -33.05 -12.92 0.22
CA GLY A 317 -33.61 -11.61 0.54
C GLY A 317 -34.54 -11.62 1.78
N LEU A 318 -34.35 -12.53 2.71
CA LEU A 318 -35.14 -12.57 3.94
C LEU A 318 -34.70 -11.47 4.91
N ASP A 319 -35.69 -10.67 5.30
CA ASP A 319 -35.61 -9.49 6.13
C ASP A 319 -34.88 -9.74 7.45
N ASP A 320 -34.15 -8.69 7.85
CA ASP A 320 -33.76 -8.31 9.20
C ASP A 320 -32.58 -9.08 9.87
N TYR A 321 -31.43 -8.39 9.92
CA TYR A 321 -30.37 -8.52 10.92
C TYR A 321 -29.41 -9.71 10.88
N VAL A 322 -29.55 -10.70 10.01
CA VAL A 322 -28.59 -11.80 9.95
C VAL A 322 -27.60 -11.55 8.81
N GLY A 323 -26.39 -11.16 9.17
CA GLY A 323 -25.28 -10.99 8.22
C GLY A 323 -24.79 -12.33 7.67
N CYS A 324 -23.88 -12.24 6.71
CA CYS A 324 -23.10 -13.36 6.23
C CYS A 324 -21.69 -13.26 6.85
N VAL A 325 -21.38 -14.15 7.82
CA VAL A 325 -20.13 -14.07 8.60
C VAL A 325 -19.43 -15.42 8.60
N ALA A 326 -18.17 -15.45 8.11
CA ALA A 326 -17.45 -16.73 8.07
C ALA A 326 -17.16 -17.24 9.49
N VAL A 327 -16.70 -16.40 10.41
CA VAL A 327 -16.46 -16.76 11.83
C VAL A 327 -17.09 -15.70 12.74
N CYS A 328 -18.03 -16.13 13.56
CA CYS A 328 -18.74 -15.25 14.48
C CYS A 328 -18.71 -15.81 15.92
N ALA A 329 -18.15 -15.02 16.85
CA ALA A 329 -18.13 -15.35 18.28
C ALA A 329 -18.64 -14.15 19.09
N TYR A 330 -19.82 -14.30 19.69
CA TYR A 330 -20.45 -13.29 20.53
C TYR A 330 -20.28 -13.55 22.03
N PHE A 331 -19.60 -14.63 22.41
CA PHE A 331 -19.55 -15.09 23.78
C PHE A 331 -18.25 -14.79 24.52
N PRO A 332 -18.26 -14.49 25.83
CA PRO A 332 -17.04 -14.37 26.62
C PRO A 332 -16.21 -15.65 26.60
N ASP A 333 -14.89 -15.49 26.43
CA ASP A 333 -13.89 -16.57 26.52
C ASP A 333 -13.96 -17.68 25.44
N ALA A 334 -14.70 -17.49 24.34
CA ALA A 334 -14.60 -18.39 23.20
C ALA A 334 -13.23 -18.25 22.51
N LYS A 335 -12.58 -19.38 22.21
CA LYS A 335 -11.28 -19.43 21.54
C LYS A 335 -11.37 -20.22 20.25
N ILE A 336 -11.00 -19.61 19.15
CA ILE A 336 -10.97 -20.22 17.83
C ILE A 336 -9.52 -20.18 17.33
N ASN A 337 -8.92 -21.38 17.15
CA ASN A 337 -7.49 -21.50 16.86
C ASN A 337 -7.26 -22.21 15.53
N PHE A 338 -6.49 -21.60 14.65
CA PHE A 338 -6.02 -22.17 13.39
C PHE A 338 -4.50 -22.39 13.45
N ALA A 339 -4.07 -23.66 13.50
CA ALA A 339 -2.65 -24.01 13.55
C ALA A 339 -1.96 -23.93 12.17
N LYS A 340 -2.74 -23.97 11.09
CA LYS A 340 -2.30 -23.80 9.71
C LYS A 340 -2.95 -22.56 9.09
N GLN A 341 -2.62 -22.31 7.82
CA GLN A 341 -3.26 -21.23 7.07
C GLN A 341 -4.78 -21.41 7.03
N ALA A 342 -5.52 -20.35 7.32
CA ALA A 342 -6.96 -20.34 7.22
C ALA A 342 -7.43 -19.34 6.14
N VAL A 343 -8.52 -19.73 5.45
CA VAL A 343 -9.19 -18.88 4.47
C VAL A 343 -10.64 -18.67 4.92
N LEU A 344 -11.02 -17.43 5.19
CA LEU A 344 -12.36 -17.02 5.56
C LEU A 344 -13.04 -16.31 4.40
N THR A 345 -14.18 -16.77 3.96
CA THR A 345 -14.95 -16.17 2.87
C THR A 345 -16.37 -15.87 3.32
N ALA A 346 -16.84 -14.65 3.07
CA ALA A 346 -18.23 -14.27 3.27
C ALA A 346 -18.78 -13.64 1.99
N GLU A 347 -19.84 -14.18 1.43
CA GLU A 347 -20.43 -13.71 0.17
C GLU A 347 -21.94 -13.54 0.29
N THR A 348 -22.43 -12.33 -0.07
CA THR A 348 -23.86 -12.02 -0.22
C THR A 348 -24.14 -11.44 -1.59
N ASN A 349 -25.18 -11.91 -2.27
CA ASN A 349 -25.55 -11.42 -3.61
C ASN A 349 -26.80 -10.53 -3.62
N ASN A 350 -27.48 -10.34 -2.48
CA ASN A 350 -28.72 -9.57 -2.40
C ASN A 350 -28.52 -8.16 -1.82
N ASN A 351 -29.25 -7.18 -2.38
CA ASN A 351 -29.27 -5.76 -1.97
C ASN A 351 -29.98 -5.50 -0.63
N THR A 352 -29.96 -6.42 0.29
CA THR A 352 -30.59 -6.24 1.60
C THR A 352 -29.60 -5.68 2.61
N LYS A 353 -30.10 -5.07 3.67
CA LYS A 353 -29.36 -4.42 4.77
C LYS A 353 -28.42 -5.34 5.55
N ASN A 354 -27.73 -6.26 4.89
CA ASN A 354 -26.96 -7.32 5.53
C ASN A 354 -25.49 -6.95 5.70
N VAL A 355 -24.90 -7.44 6.78
CA VAL A 355 -23.49 -7.33 7.10
C VAL A 355 -22.74 -8.53 6.51
N GLY A 356 -21.74 -8.31 5.66
CA GLY A 356 -20.76 -9.32 5.28
C GLY A 356 -19.52 -9.20 6.18
N ALA A 357 -19.07 -10.28 6.82
CA ALA A 357 -17.85 -10.25 7.61
C ALA A 357 -17.02 -11.53 7.49
N GLY A 358 -15.69 -11.38 7.41
CA GLY A 358 -14.78 -12.53 7.50
C GLY A 358 -14.72 -13.09 8.91
N ALA A 359 -14.40 -12.25 9.90
CA ALA A 359 -14.47 -12.61 11.32
C ALA A 359 -15.10 -11.50 12.15
N CYS A 360 -15.95 -11.89 13.10
CA CYS A 360 -16.58 -11.03 14.09
C CYS A 360 -16.37 -11.62 15.48
N ILE A 361 -15.43 -11.06 16.25
CA ILE A 361 -14.98 -11.55 17.55
C ILE A 361 -15.35 -10.55 18.63
N GLN A 362 -16.20 -10.94 19.56
CA GLN A 362 -16.77 -10.01 20.54
C GLN A 362 -16.73 -10.57 21.96
N SER A 363 -17.00 -9.69 22.91
CA SER A 363 -17.25 -10.03 24.32
C SER A 363 -16.14 -10.85 25.01
N GLY A 364 -14.85 -10.56 24.71
CA GLY A 364 -13.73 -11.28 25.31
C GLY A 364 -13.30 -12.57 24.61
N SER A 365 -13.93 -12.93 23.48
CA SER A 365 -13.53 -14.07 22.65
C SER A 365 -12.23 -13.81 21.91
N SER A 366 -11.59 -14.89 21.44
CA SER A 366 -10.36 -14.79 20.64
C SER A 366 -10.37 -15.66 19.39
N LEU A 367 -9.71 -15.15 18.33
CA LEU A 367 -9.34 -15.88 17.14
C LEU A 367 -7.82 -15.82 16.99
N THR A 368 -7.18 -16.98 16.90
CA THR A 368 -5.73 -17.10 16.71
C THR A 368 -5.46 -17.86 15.41
N ALA A 369 -4.56 -17.34 14.57
CA ALA A 369 -4.07 -18.01 13.38
C ALA A 369 -2.54 -18.04 13.37
N GLU A 370 -1.94 -19.25 13.40
CA GLU A 370 -0.49 -19.38 13.59
C GLU A 370 0.32 -19.28 12.29
N GLN A 371 -0.28 -19.54 11.11
CA GLN A 371 0.43 -19.57 9.83
C GLN A 371 -0.20 -18.68 8.74
N GLY A 372 -0.88 -17.61 9.15
CA GLY A 372 -1.50 -16.64 8.27
C GLY A 372 -3.01 -16.80 8.12
N LEU A 373 -3.64 -15.71 7.68
CA LEU A 373 -5.09 -15.61 7.52
C LEU A 373 -5.42 -14.86 6.23
N GLN A 374 -6.19 -15.50 5.37
CA GLN A 374 -6.78 -14.86 4.20
C GLN A 374 -8.27 -14.64 4.43
N VAL A 375 -8.74 -13.43 4.17
CA VAL A 375 -10.14 -13.03 4.37
C VAL A 375 -10.67 -12.43 3.08
N ASN A 376 -11.75 -12.99 2.55
CA ASN A 376 -12.41 -12.55 1.34
C ASN A 376 -13.87 -12.24 1.67
N VAL A 377 -14.27 -10.98 1.53
CA VAL A 377 -15.65 -10.55 1.77
C VAL A 377 -16.22 -9.89 0.53
N LYS A 378 -17.33 -10.39 0.05
CA LYS A 378 -18.10 -9.78 -1.03
C LYS A 378 -19.52 -9.57 -0.55
N THR A 379 -19.95 -8.33 -0.44
CA THR A 379 -21.27 -7.98 0.05
C THR A 379 -22.00 -7.03 -0.89
N ALA A 380 -23.31 -7.27 -1.05
CA ALA A 380 -24.22 -6.30 -1.66
C ALA A 380 -24.92 -5.42 -0.61
N GLY A 381 -24.74 -5.74 0.70
CA GLY A 381 -25.41 -5.09 1.80
C GLY A 381 -24.75 -3.79 2.27
N ASP A 382 -25.26 -3.27 3.40
CA ASP A 382 -24.89 -1.95 3.94
C ASP A 382 -23.46 -1.91 4.53
N TYR A 383 -22.92 -3.06 4.99
CA TYR A 383 -21.61 -3.13 5.64
C TYR A 383 -20.80 -4.34 5.21
N GLY A 384 -19.50 -4.12 4.96
CA GLY A 384 -18.50 -5.17 4.76
C GLY A 384 -17.36 -5.05 5.77
N TYR A 385 -17.13 -6.09 6.59
CA TYR A 385 -16.01 -6.17 7.52
C TYR A 385 -15.07 -7.28 7.11
N GLY A 386 -13.78 -7.00 7.05
CA GLY A 386 -12.79 -8.08 6.92
C GLY A 386 -12.60 -8.78 8.26
N LEU A 387 -11.92 -8.11 9.19
CA LEU A 387 -11.71 -8.56 10.57
C LEU A 387 -12.31 -7.54 11.55
N PHE A 388 -13.16 -7.98 12.43
CA PHE A 388 -13.81 -7.13 13.43
C PHE A 388 -13.67 -7.73 14.82
N ALA A 389 -13.00 -7.00 15.72
CA ALA A 389 -12.94 -7.32 17.13
C ALA A 389 -13.64 -6.23 17.95
N SER A 390 -14.48 -6.60 18.93
CA SER A 390 -15.26 -5.65 19.73
C SER A 390 -15.35 -6.07 21.19
N GLY A 391 -15.20 -5.09 22.07
CA GLY A 391 -15.31 -5.27 23.53
C GLY A 391 -13.98 -5.65 24.18
N SER A 392 -13.82 -5.22 25.42
CA SER A 392 -12.59 -5.47 26.19
C SER A 392 -12.29 -6.97 26.31
N GLY A 393 -11.04 -7.36 26.10
CA GLY A 393 -10.58 -8.75 26.11
C GLY A 393 -10.78 -9.51 24.80
N SER A 394 -11.53 -8.96 23.82
CA SER A 394 -11.65 -9.56 22.50
C SER A 394 -10.34 -9.40 21.72
N LEU A 395 -9.89 -10.50 21.11
CA LEU A 395 -8.59 -10.57 20.43
C LEU A 395 -8.69 -11.30 19.10
N ILE A 396 -8.11 -10.70 18.07
CA ILE A 396 -7.71 -11.40 16.85
C ILE A 396 -6.19 -11.36 16.78
N ASP A 397 -5.52 -12.52 16.82
CA ASP A 397 -4.06 -12.63 16.81
C ASP A 397 -3.62 -13.52 15.64
N VAL A 398 -2.95 -12.92 14.67
CA VAL A 398 -2.52 -13.59 13.45
C VAL A 398 -1.00 -13.59 13.36
N THR A 399 -0.40 -14.76 13.26
CA THR A 399 1.03 -14.93 12.95
C THR A 399 1.18 -15.31 11.47
N GLY A 400 2.12 -14.67 10.77
CA GLY A 400 2.29 -14.81 9.33
C GLY A 400 1.46 -13.79 8.53
N LEU A 401 1.33 -14.03 7.23
CA LEU A 401 0.66 -13.09 6.32
C LEU A 401 -0.83 -12.96 6.64
N THR A 402 -1.28 -11.74 6.84
CA THR A 402 -2.71 -11.41 6.89
C THR A 402 -3.12 -10.71 5.58
N ALA A 403 -4.02 -11.33 4.83
CA ALA A 403 -4.58 -10.76 3.60
C ALA A 403 -6.09 -10.57 3.74
N VAL A 404 -6.57 -9.34 3.60
CA VAL A 404 -7.98 -8.99 3.74
C VAL A 404 -8.44 -8.29 2.46
N ASP A 405 -9.42 -8.86 1.79
CA ASP A 405 -10.05 -8.29 0.60
C ASP A 405 -11.56 -8.16 0.85
N VAL A 406 -12.07 -6.92 0.77
CA VAL A 406 -13.48 -6.62 1.00
C VAL A 406 -14.05 -5.83 -0.16
N VAL A 407 -15.07 -6.36 -0.81
CA VAL A 407 -15.76 -5.73 -1.94
C VAL A 407 -17.23 -5.54 -1.60
N SER A 408 -17.75 -4.32 -1.85
CA SER A 408 -19.17 -4.00 -1.68
C SER A 408 -19.72 -3.25 -2.89
N GLY A 409 -20.97 -3.52 -3.27
CA GLY A 409 -21.68 -2.74 -4.28
C GLY A 409 -21.98 -1.32 -3.81
N SER A 410 -22.62 -1.16 -2.64
CA SER A 410 -23.03 0.17 -2.14
C SER A 410 -22.72 0.41 -0.67
N GLY A 411 -22.34 -0.63 0.07
CA GLY A 411 -22.14 -0.58 1.51
C GLY A 411 -20.83 0.02 1.96
N GLU A 412 -20.78 0.38 3.23
CA GLU A 412 -19.57 0.82 3.92
C GLU A 412 -18.62 -0.36 4.14
N ILE A 413 -17.34 -0.18 3.89
CA ILE A 413 -16.30 -1.19 4.10
C ILE A 413 -15.37 -0.79 5.25
N ARG A 414 -15.06 -1.78 6.10
CA ARG A 414 -14.04 -1.71 7.14
C ARG A 414 -13.14 -2.94 7.03
N GLY A 415 -11.94 -2.75 6.53
CA GLY A 415 -11.02 -3.87 6.29
C GLY A 415 -10.67 -4.59 7.58
N VAL A 416 -10.07 -3.90 8.54
CA VAL A 416 -9.72 -4.40 9.87
C VAL A 416 -10.16 -3.41 10.93
N GLN A 417 -10.90 -3.86 11.95
CA GLN A 417 -11.38 -2.98 13.00
C GLN A 417 -11.18 -3.56 14.40
N GLY A 418 -10.55 -2.77 15.28
CA GLY A 418 -10.56 -2.94 16.74
C GLY A 418 -11.48 -1.91 17.37
N PHE A 419 -12.48 -2.36 18.13
CA PHE A 419 -13.53 -1.51 18.70
C PHE A 419 -13.72 -1.74 20.19
N SER A 420 -13.93 -0.66 20.94
CA SER A 420 -14.35 -0.72 22.35
C SER A 420 -13.42 -1.55 23.25
N GLY A 421 -12.10 -1.28 23.18
CA GLY A 421 -11.09 -1.97 23.98
C GLY A 421 -10.66 -3.34 23.46
N ALA A 422 -11.11 -3.75 22.27
CA ALA A 422 -10.65 -4.97 21.61
C ALA A 422 -9.30 -4.75 20.90
N GLU A 423 -8.58 -5.85 20.66
CA GLU A 423 -7.28 -5.84 20.00
C GLU A 423 -7.29 -6.71 18.76
N VAL A 424 -6.75 -6.17 17.64
CA VAL A 424 -6.41 -6.94 16.45
C VAL A 424 -4.91 -6.84 16.27
N LYS A 425 -4.20 -7.97 16.44
CA LYS A 425 -2.76 -8.07 16.34
C LYS A 425 -2.36 -8.95 15.17
N MET A 426 -1.53 -8.42 14.30
CA MET A 426 -1.03 -9.09 13.10
C MET A 426 0.50 -9.09 13.16
N ASN A 427 1.08 -10.25 13.51
CA ASN A 427 2.51 -10.38 13.76
C ASN A 427 3.35 -10.53 12.49
N GLY A 428 2.72 -10.72 11.34
CA GLY A 428 3.37 -10.76 10.03
C GLY A 428 2.96 -9.59 9.14
N ALA A 429 3.35 -9.67 7.87
CA ALA A 429 2.98 -8.68 6.87
C ALA A 429 1.47 -8.64 6.63
N VAL A 430 0.93 -7.44 6.35
CA VAL A 430 -0.51 -7.21 6.21
C VAL A 430 -0.82 -6.60 4.85
N LYS A 431 -1.84 -7.15 4.19
CA LYS A 431 -2.44 -6.58 2.99
C LYS A 431 -3.93 -6.39 3.20
N VAL A 432 -4.40 -5.16 3.10
CA VAL A 432 -5.83 -4.83 3.20
C VAL A 432 -6.26 -4.14 1.93
N ALA A 433 -7.23 -4.71 1.24
CA ALA A 433 -7.88 -4.12 0.08
C ALA A 433 -9.38 -3.96 0.35
N GLY A 434 -9.89 -2.76 0.13
CA GLY A 434 -11.32 -2.46 0.21
C GLY A 434 -11.79 -1.74 -1.06
N LYS A 435 -12.87 -2.22 -1.68
CA LYS A 435 -13.49 -1.56 -2.84
C LYS A 435 -15.00 -1.49 -2.68
N SER A 436 -15.58 -0.28 -2.76
CA SER A 436 -17.03 -0.05 -2.80
C SER A 436 -17.39 0.83 -4.00
N ASP A 437 -18.50 0.50 -4.69
CA ASP A 437 -19.01 1.36 -5.76
C ASP A 437 -19.76 2.59 -5.19
N GLY A 438 -20.38 2.47 -3.99
CA GLY A 438 -21.20 3.54 -3.41
C GLY A 438 -20.81 3.99 -2.00
N GLY A 439 -20.37 3.10 -1.15
CA GLY A 439 -20.14 3.33 0.27
C GLY A 439 -18.76 3.91 0.61
N ALA A 440 -18.59 4.26 1.88
CA ALA A 440 -17.29 4.64 2.41
C ALA A 440 -16.37 3.41 2.60
N VAL A 441 -15.07 3.60 2.46
CA VAL A 441 -14.09 2.52 2.64
C VAL A 441 -13.02 2.94 3.63
N THR A 442 -12.84 2.14 4.68
CA THR A 442 -11.75 2.30 5.66
C THR A 442 -10.88 1.05 5.68
N GLY A 443 -9.57 1.20 5.54
CA GLY A 443 -8.63 0.08 5.57
C GLY A 443 -8.44 -0.49 6.98
N LEU A 444 -7.76 0.25 7.87
CA LEU A 444 -7.60 -0.09 9.29
C LEU A 444 -8.36 0.92 10.15
N TRP A 445 -9.06 0.42 11.17
CA TRP A 445 -9.81 1.29 12.07
C TRP A 445 -9.65 0.86 13.54
N SER A 446 -9.08 1.72 14.34
CA SER A 446 -9.11 1.63 15.80
C SER A 446 -10.11 2.63 16.36
N TRP A 447 -11.08 2.15 17.18
CA TRP A 447 -12.18 2.99 17.64
C TRP A 447 -12.50 2.72 19.12
N ASN A 448 -12.76 3.80 19.88
CA ASN A 448 -13.17 3.76 21.30
C ASN A 448 -12.28 2.87 22.19
N GLY A 449 -10.97 3.15 22.22
CA GLY A 449 -10.00 2.37 22.97
C GLY A 449 -9.58 1.05 22.31
N GLY A 450 -10.11 0.75 21.13
CA GLY A 450 -9.69 -0.40 20.35
C GLY A 450 -8.27 -0.25 19.80
N LYS A 451 -7.60 -1.37 19.58
CA LYS A 451 -6.22 -1.40 19.07
C LYS A 451 -6.11 -2.20 17.79
N VAL A 452 -5.31 -1.72 16.86
CA VAL A 452 -4.87 -2.45 15.66
C VAL A 452 -3.36 -2.38 15.62
N GLU A 453 -2.70 -3.51 15.78
CA GLU A 453 -1.24 -3.64 15.76
C GLU A 453 -0.80 -4.49 14.57
N VAL A 454 0.12 -3.96 13.78
CA VAL A 454 0.83 -4.66 12.71
C VAL A 454 2.31 -4.65 13.06
N VAL A 455 2.92 -5.82 13.24
CA VAL A 455 4.33 -5.89 13.66
C VAL A 455 5.28 -5.69 12.50
N GLU A 456 4.94 -6.17 11.31
CA GLU A 456 5.74 -6.07 10.08
C GLU A 456 5.16 -5.04 9.11
N ASP A 457 5.38 -5.23 7.81
CA ASP A 457 4.97 -4.33 6.74
C ASP A 457 3.46 -4.32 6.53
N ALA A 458 2.90 -3.15 6.19
CA ALA A 458 1.49 -2.98 5.87
C ALA A 458 1.28 -2.38 4.47
N GLN A 459 0.39 -3.01 3.69
CA GLN A 459 -0.12 -2.48 2.43
C GLN A 459 -1.64 -2.28 2.55
N ILE A 460 -2.09 -1.04 2.41
CA ILE A 460 -3.50 -0.67 2.60
C ILE A 460 -3.98 0.02 1.33
N LYS A 461 -5.02 -0.54 0.73
CA LYS A 461 -5.69 0.03 -0.43
C LYS A 461 -7.17 0.19 -0.18
N ALA A 462 -7.68 1.42 -0.31
CA ALA A 462 -9.10 1.71 -0.17
C ALA A 462 -9.60 2.51 -1.38
N VAL A 463 -10.65 2.01 -2.03
CA VAL A 463 -11.21 2.62 -3.24
C VAL A 463 -12.73 2.72 -3.12
N SER A 464 -13.28 3.89 -3.48
CA SER A 464 -14.72 4.06 -3.64
C SER A 464 -15.06 4.93 -4.85
N ASP A 465 -16.04 4.48 -5.65
CA ASP A 465 -16.42 5.25 -6.85
C ASP A 465 -17.19 6.54 -6.48
N THR A 466 -17.94 6.55 -5.37
CA THR A 466 -18.72 7.74 -4.96
C THR A 466 -18.51 8.15 -3.49
N GLY A 467 -18.09 7.24 -2.62
CA GLY A 467 -17.96 7.46 -1.18
C GLY A 467 -16.65 8.09 -0.73
N ASN A 468 -16.51 8.24 0.58
CA ASN A 468 -15.28 8.66 1.22
C ASN A 468 -14.33 7.48 1.42
N VAL A 469 -13.03 7.73 1.40
CA VAL A 469 -12.01 6.69 1.57
C VAL A 469 -10.98 7.09 2.64
N ILE A 470 -10.64 6.14 3.52
CA ILE A 470 -9.65 6.33 4.58
C ILE A 470 -8.74 5.10 4.63
N GLY A 471 -7.42 5.31 4.62
CA GLY A 471 -6.46 4.23 4.77
C GLY A 471 -6.41 3.74 6.21
N ILE A 472 -6.04 4.61 7.15
CA ILE A 472 -6.02 4.34 8.60
C ILE A 472 -6.91 5.36 9.30
N ASN A 473 -7.85 4.88 10.11
CA ASN A 473 -8.71 5.68 10.96
C ASN A 473 -8.47 5.32 12.44
N SER A 474 -8.13 6.30 13.27
CA SER A 474 -8.00 6.10 14.70
C SER A 474 -8.77 7.20 15.44
N ASN A 475 -9.76 6.79 16.24
CA ASN A 475 -10.57 7.77 16.94
C ASN A 475 -11.28 7.22 18.19
N ASN A 476 -11.62 8.11 19.10
CA ASN A 476 -12.34 7.84 20.34
C ASN A 476 -13.70 8.56 20.41
N ASN A 477 -14.34 8.76 19.27
CA ASN A 477 -15.61 9.48 19.18
C ASN A 477 -16.74 8.63 19.76
N GLY A 478 -17.24 9.01 20.94
CA GLY A 478 -18.34 8.29 21.61
C GLY A 478 -18.19 8.19 23.13
N GLY A 479 -17.02 8.50 23.68
CA GLY A 479 -16.84 8.65 25.14
C GLY A 479 -17.03 7.38 25.98
N ILE A 480 -16.99 6.20 25.37
CA ILE A 480 -17.22 4.91 26.05
C ILE A 480 -15.96 4.43 26.77
N SER A 481 -14.78 4.77 26.27
CA SER A 481 -13.49 4.38 26.86
C SER A 481 -12.64 5.61 27.20
N SER A 482 -11.99 5.58 28.36
CA SER A 482 -10.94 6.53 28.73
C SER A 482 -9.62 6.25 27.98
N ASP A 483 -9.46 5.04 27.45
CA ASP A 483 -8.26 4.61 26.75
C ASP A 483 -8.25 5.17 25.33
N ARG A 484 -7.06 5.52 24.88
CA ARG A 484 -6.87 6.03 23.52
C ARG A 484 -6.99 4.87 22.51
N ALA A 485 -7.69 5.11 21.41
CA ALA A 485 -7.65 4.18 20.29
C ALA A 485 -6.27 4.23 19.65
N LEU A 486 -5.70 3.08 19.30
CA LEU A 486 -4.33 2.99 18.79
C LEU A 486 -4.24 2.14 17.51
N THR A 487 -3.65 2.72 16.47
CA THR A 487 -3.14 1.94 15.34
C THR A 487 -1.62 2.05 15.29
N GLN A 488 -0.91 0.92 15.39
CA GLN A 488 0.54 0.87 15.35
C GLN A 488 1.01 -0.05 14.22
N ILE A 489 1.99 0.40 13.42
CA ILE A 489 2.63 -0.40 12.36
C ILE A 489 4.13 -0.39 12.59
N GLY A 490 4.72 -1.58 12.80
CA GLY A 490 6.15 -1.77 13.10
C GLY A 490 7.05 -1.68 11.86
N GLY A 491 6.62 -2.25 10.75
CA GLY A 491 7.36 -2.24 9.48
C GLY A 491 7.00 -1.10 8.55
N ASN A 492 7.37 -1.23 7.27
CA ASN A 492 7.07 -0.23 6.27
C ASN A 492 5.58 -0.18 5.95
N THR A 493 5.09 1.00 5.66
CA THR A 493 3.66 1.25 5.43
C THR A 493 3.43 1.83 4.04
N VAL A 494 2.57 1.18 3.25
CA VAL A 494 2.09 1.73 1.98
C VAL A 494 0.58 1.91 2.04
N ILE A 495 0.12 3.15 1.85
CA ILE A 495 -1.30 3.51 1.85
C ILE A 495 -1.66 4.14 0.52
N GLU A 496 -2.61 3.54 -0.18
CA GLU A 496 -3.21 4.08 -1.40
C GLU A 496 -4.72 4.20 -1.24
N VAL A 497 -5.24 5.41 -1.23
CA VAL A 497 -6.68 5.64 -1.17
C VAL A 497 -7.15 6.49 -2.34
N ALA A 498 -8.27 6.09 -2.96
CA ALA A 498 -8.85 6.78 -4.09
C ALA A 498 -10.38 6.79 -4.04
N GLY A 499 -10.99 7.97 -4.14
CA GLY A 499 -12.45 8.09 -4.11
C GLY A 499 -12.98 9.35 -4.80
N ALA A 500 -14.29 9.37 -5.08
CA ALA A 500 -14.93 10.60 -5.54
C ALA A 500 -15.28 11.54 -4.38
N GLY A 501 -15.60 11.01 -3.21
CA GLY A 501 -15.77 11.77 -1.98
C GLY A 501 -14.44 12.23 -1.38
N SER A 502 -14.39 12.49 -0.10
CA SER A 502 -13.15 12.85 0.58
C SER A 502 -12.22 11.63 0.70
N ALA A 503 -10.91 11.87 0.53
CA ALA A 503 -9.88 10.85 0.65
C ALA A 503 -8.90 11.23 1.77
N ALA A 504 -8.60 10.31 2.69
CA ALA A 504 -7.58 10.50 3.71
C ALA A 504 -6.67 9.28 3.80
N GLY A 505 -5.36 9.48 3.67
CA GLY A 505 -4.41 8.40 3.91
C GLY A 505 -4.46 7.95 5.37
N ILE A 506 -4.30 8.89 6.30
CA ILE A 506 -4.45 8.72 7.74
C ILE A 506 -5.45 9.75 8.25
N SER A 507 -6.43 9.31 9.05
CA SER A 507 -7.38 10.14 9.78
C SER A 507 -7.33 9.79 11.25
N CYS A 508 -6.88 10.72 12.08
CA CYS A 508 -6.70 10.52 13.51
C CYS A 508 -7.43 11.64 14.27
N PHE A 509 -8.43 11.32 15.09
CA PHE A 509 -9.19 12.35 15.78
C PHE A 509 -9.76 11.88 17.13
N SER A 510 -10.28 12.83 17.92
CA SER A 510 -10.92 12.55 19.21
C SER A 510 -10.09 11.62 20.11
N ASN A 511 -8.83 11.98 20.36
CA ASN A 511 -7.89 11.20 21.17
C ASN A 511 -7.54 9.81 20.60
N GLY A 512 -7.52 9.64 19.29
CA GLY A 512 -6.88 8.50 18.63
C GLY A 512 -5.37 8.66 18.56
N ASP A 513 -4.64 7.55 18.39
CA ASP A 513 -3.20 7.51 18.15
C ASP A 513 -2.89 6.66 16.89
N VAL A 514 -1.96 7.14 16.08
CA VAL A 514 -1.37 6.39 14.96
C VAL A 514 0.14 6.47 15.06
N GLU A 515 0.80 5.31 15.09
CA GLU A 515 2.26 5.20 15.17
C GLU A 515 2.80 4.39 14.00
N LEU A 516 3.61 5.00 13.15
CA LEU A 516 4.33 4.35 12.06
C LEU A 516 5.82 4.26 12.42
N LYS A 517 6.31 3.05 12.70
CA LYS A 517 7.70 2.81 13.13
C LYS A 517 8.66 2.64 11.95
N GLY A 518 8.18 2.13 10.81
CA GLY A 518 8.92 1.99 9.56
C GLY A 518 8.76 3.18 8.63
N ALA A 519 9.38 3.10 7.45
CA ALA A 519 9.18 4.08 6.40
C ALA A 519 7.75 4.03 5.84
N ALA A 520 7.22 5.17 5.40
CA ALA A 520 5.84 5.22 4.93
C ALA A 520 5.71 5.90 3.56
N ALA A 521 4.82 5.36 2.72
CA ALA A 521 4.38 5.97 1.47
C ALA A 521 2.85 6.09 1.49
N ILE A 522 2.35 7.33 1.46
CA ILE A 522 0.93 7.63 1.63
C ILE A 522 0.44 8.42 0.42
N LYS A 523 -0.52 7.85 -0.31
CA LYS A 523 -1.17 8.50 -1.44
C LYS A 523 -2.67 8.58 -1.20
N ALA A 524 -3.20 9.80 -1.22
CA ALA A 524 -4.63 10.07 -1.12
C ALA A 524 -5.10 10.83 -2.36
N THR A 525 -6.11 10.32 -3.03
CA THR A 525 -6.66 10.90 -4.26
C THR A 525 -8.17 11.05 -4.15
N SER A 526 -8.67 12.26 -4.37
CA SER A 526 -10.10 12.55 -4.48
C SER A 526 -10.40 13.17 -5.83
N THR A 527 -11.49 12.77 -6.48
CA THR A 527 -11.89 13.41 -7.74
C THR A 527 -12.74 14.66 -7.51
N LYS A 528 -13.55 14.72 -6.46
CA LYS A 528 -14.48 15.82 -6.19
C LYS A 528 -14.35 16.43 -4.77
N GLY A 529 -14.03 15.59 -3.79
CA GLY A 529 -13.94 15.99 -2.38
C GLY A 529 -12.56 16.47 -1.97
N THR A 530 -12.36 16.63 -0.68
CA THR A 530 -11.06 17.00 -0.09
C THR A 530 -10.14 15.79 -0.04
N SER A 531 -8.88 15.97 -0.41
CA SER A 531 -7.82 14.99 -0.22
C SER A 531 -6.90 15.40 0.92
N MET A 532 -6.60 14.48 1.85
CA MET A 532 -5.66 14.66 2.96
C MET A 532 -4.69 13.49 2.99
N GLY A 533 -3.40 13.79 2.97
CA GLY A 533 -2.40 12.73 3.15
C GLY A 533 -2.45 12.19 4.58
N ILE A 534 -2.15 13.04 5.56
CA ILE A 534 -2.24 12.77 7.00
C ILE A 534 -3.12 13.85 7.63
N SER A 535 -4.15 13.44 8.35
CA SER A 535 -5.06 14.33 9.07
C SER A 535 -5.13 13.95 10.55
N ALA A 536 -4.92 14.93 11.43
CA ALA A 536 -5.16 14.78 12.87
C ALA A 536 -6.04 15.92 13.40
N ASN A 537 -7.00 15.60 14.27
CA ASN A 537 -7.94 16.57 14.80
C ASN A 537 -8.32 16.25 16.26
N THR A 538 -8.68 17.26 17.05
CA THR A 538 -9.27 17.14 18.40
C THR A 538 -8.53 16.13 19.30
N GLY A 539 -7.24 16.39 19.57
CA GLY A 539 -6.41 15.54 20.46
C GLY A 539 -5.89 14.25 19.81
N GLY A 540 -6.12 14.07 18.51
CA GLY A 540 -5.49 12.99 17.75
C GLY A 540 -3.98 13.16 17.67
N LYS A 541 -3.23 12.04 17.73
CA LYS A 541 -1.77 12.04 17.65
C LYS A 541 -1.28 11.11 16.55
N VAL A 542 -0.43 11.62 15.67
CA VAL A 542 0.24 10.83 14.63
C VAL A 542 1.74 10.96 14.81
N THR A 543 2.44 9.84 14.92
CA THR A 543 3.90 9.79 15.02
C THR A 543 4.46 8.95 13.88
N VAL A 544 5.42 9.49 13.15
CA VAL A 544 6.13 8.81 12.08
C VAL A 544 7.61 8.78 12.42
N ASP A 545 8.13 7.57 12.68
CA ASP A 545 9.50 7.39 13.21
C ASP A 545 10.58 7.39 12.13
N LYS A 546 10.23 7.09 10.88
CA LYS A 546 11.16 7.02 9.73
C LYS A 546 10.72 7.93 8.61
N ALA A 547 11.49 7.93 7.52
CA ALA A 547 11.18 8.76 6.36
C ALA A 547 9.78 8.45 5.81
N VAL A 548 9.08 9.51 5.36
CA VAL A 548 7.73 9.39 4.81
C VAL A 548 7.58 10.21 3.52
N THR A 549 6.86 9.61 2.57
CA THR A 549 6.38 10.33 1.39
C THR A 549 4.85 10.45 1.47
N VAL A 550 4.35 11.67 1.34
CA VAL A 550 2.92 11.98 1.40
C VAL A 550 2.50 12.69 0.12
N HIS A 551 1.54 12.14 -0.59
CA HIS A 551 0.96 12.76 -1.78
C HIS A 551 -0.56 12.86 -1.64
N ALA A 552 -1.08 14.07 -1.56
CA ALA A 552 -2.50 14.38 -1.53
C ALA A 552 -2.92 15.08 -2.83
N GLN A 553 -3.89 14.52 -3.54
CA GLN A 553 -4.36 15.05 -4.81
C GLN A 553 -5.88 15.17 -4.83
N SER A 554 -6.41 16.34 -5.20
CA SER A 554 -7.83 16.55 -5.43
C SER A 554 -8.12 17.11 -6.82
N GLY A 555 -9.13 16.56 -7.51
CA GLY A 555 -9.54 17.05 -8.83
C GLY A 555 -10.23 18.42 -8.77
N SER A 556 -11.21 18.59 -7.87
CA SER A 556 -12.00 19.82 -7.75
C SER A 556 -12.19 20.33 -6.31
N GLY A 557 -11.73 19.57 -5.32
CA GLY A 557 -11.72 19.97 -3.91
C GLY A 557 -10.37 20.50 -3.44
N SER A 558 -10.21 20.65 -2.13
CA SER A 558 -8.93 21.02 -1.52
C SER A 558 -7.99 19.81 -1.38
N ALA A 559 -6.69 20.05 -1.44
CA ALA A 559 -5.65 19.07 -1.15
C ALA A 559 -4.78 19.55 0.02
N TYR A 560 -4.61 18.72 1.04
CA TYR A 560 -3.73 18.96 2.17
C TYR A 560 -2.76 17.78 2.29
N GLY A 561 -1.46 18.05 2.21
CA GLY A 561 -0.47 17.01 2.48
C GLY A 561 -0.56 16.54 3.92
N VAL A 562 -0.47 17.50 4.86
CA VAL A 562 -0.64 17.29 6.30
C VAL A 562 -1.64 18.31 6.85
N TYR A 563 -2.62 17.83 7.61
CA TYR A 563 -3.66 18.63 8.23
C TYR A 563 -3.72 18.36 9.73
N SER A 564 -3.56 19.40 10.56
CA SER A 564 -3.69 19.29 12.02
C SER A 564 -4.64 20.35 12.56
N ALA A 565 -5.63 19.95 13.37
CA ALA A 565 -6.60 20.88 13.92
C ALA A 565 -6.93 20.60 15.40
N GLY A 566 -7.50 21.61 16.06
CA GLY A 566 -7.82 21.52 17.48
C GLY A 566 -6.55 21.31 18.32
N SER A 567 -6.58 20.36 19.25
CA SER A 567 -5.40 20.01 20.09
C SER A 567 -4.58 18.83 19.55
N ALA A 568 -4.65 18.55 18.26
CA ALA A 568 -3.96 17.43 17.64
C ALA A 568 -2.47 17.69 17.47
N GLU A 569 -1.70 16.60 17.38
CA GLU A 569 -0.25 16.63 17.23
C GLU A 569 0.19 15.66 16.14
N ILE A 570 1.04 16.11 15.21
CA ILE A 570 1.67 15.27 14.20
C ILE A 570 3.18 15.46 14.29
N VAL A 571 3.93 14.37 14.46
CA VAL A 571 5.38 14.39 14.62
C VAL A 571 6.06 13.51 13.58
N PHE A 572 7.00 14.09 12.84
CA PHE A 572 7.88 13.40 11.93
C PHE A 572 9.30 13.41 12.49
N LYS A 573 9.85 12.24 12.83
CA LYS A 573 11.18 12.15 13.45
C LYS A 573 12.32 12.13 12.42
N GLU A 574 12.03 11.77 11.20
CA GLU A 574 12.96 11.76 10.07
C GLU A 574 12.41 12.62 8.93
N THR A 575 13.13 12.67 7.81
CA THR A 575 12.76 13.50 6.66
C THR A 575 11.38 13.13 6.10
N ALA A 576 10.53 14.14 5.93
CA ALA A 576 9.23 14.02 5.29
C ALA A 576 9.26 14.67 3.89
N GLN A 577 8.75 13.95 2.89
CA GLN A 577 8.49 14.48 1.55
C GLN A 577 6.99 14.65 1.35
N ILE A 578 6.55 15.87 1.03
CA ILE A 578 5.12 16.19 0.97
C ILE A 578 4.79 16.87 -0.36
N VAL A 579 3.72 16.41 -1.00
CA VAL A 579 3.12 17.01 -2.20
C VAL A 579 1.62 17.16 -1.98
N ALA A 580 1.07 18.33 -2.27
CA ALA A 580 -0.37 18.60 -2.17
C ALA A 580 -0.86 19.36 -3.41
N GLU A 581 -1.65 18.71 -4.25
CA GLU A 581 -2.06 19.23 -5.56
C GLU A 581 -3.59 19.33 -5.68
N THR A 582 -4.08 20.45 -6.17
CA THR A 582 -5.47 20.62 -6.57
C THR A 582 -5.58 20.97 -8.05
N GLY A 583 -6.59 20.40 -8.75
CA GLY A 583 -6.91 20.72 -10.13
C GLY A 583 -7.65 22.06 -10.32
N VAL A 584 -7.95 22.80 -9.24
CA VAL A 584 -8.66 24.08 -9.30
C VAL A 584 -7.72 25.18 -9.74
N SER A 585 -7.98 25.79 -10.87
CA SER A 585 -7.11 26.79 -11.52
C SER A 585 -6.99 28.15 -10.80
N ASN A 586 -7.80 28.41 -9.77
CA ASN A 586 -7.79 29.67 -9.01
C ASN A 586 -7.43 29.49 -7.52
N ALA A 587 -6.54 28.57 -7.23
CA ALA A 587 -6.12 28.22 -5.87
C ALA A 587 -5.47 29.38 -5.06
N LYS A 588 -5.36 30.58 -5.63
CA LYS A 588 -4.68 31.73 -5.00
C LYS A 588 -5.54 32.54 -4.02
N GLU A 589 -6.86 32.36 -3.99
CA GLU A 589 -7.73 33.16 -3.14
C GLU A 589 -8.02 32.53 -1.77
N THR A 590 -7.89 33.36 -0.76
CA THR A 590 -8.16 33.08 0.65
C THR A 590 -9.60 32.61 0.88
N TYR A 591 -9.78 31.39 1.41
CA TYR A 591 -11.04 30.77 1.83
C TYR A 591 -11.93 30.08 0.77
N ALA A 592 -11.51 29.95 -0.47
CA ALA A 592 -12.28 29.22 -1.47
C ALA A 592 -12.08 27.70 -1.37
N VAL A 593 -13.11 26.94 -1.72
CA VAL A 593 -13.00 25.50 -2.02
C VAL A 593 -11.95 25.31 -3.12
N GLY A 594 -11.02 24.39 -2.93
CA GLY A 594 -10.00 24.08 -3.95
C GLY A 594 -8.59 24.59 -3.62
N GLN A 595 -8.20 24.68 -2.35
CA GLN A 595 -6.84 25.05 -1.94
C GLN A 595 -5.90 23.84 -1.98
N GLY A 596 -4.69 24.03 -2.53
CA GLY A 596 -3.56 23.14 -2.36
C GLY A 596 -2.64 23.67 -1.25
N VAL A 597 -2.51 22.95 -0.14
CA VAL A 597 -1.67 23.35 1.00
C VAL A 597 -0.80 22.16 1.44
N GLY A 598 0.51 22.36 1.42
CA GLY A 598 1.44 21.30 1.85
C GLY A 598 1.19 20.89 3.29
N VAL A 599 1.32 21.83 4.23
CA VAL A 599 1.05 21.62 5.67
C VAL A 599 0.10 22.71 6.18
N TYR A 600 -1.02 22.29 6.74
CA TYR A 600 -2.02 23.20 7.30
C TYR A 600 -2.32 22.86 8.76
N THR A 601 -2.25 23.85 9.63
CA THR A 601 -2.70 23.72 11.01
C THR A 601 -3.80 24.71 11.35
N ALA A 602 -4.86 24.23 12.04
CA ALA A 602 -5.99 25.03 12.52
C ALA A 602 -6.16 24.85 14.04
N GLY A 603 -5.17 25.29 14.81
CA GLY A 603 -5.10 25.14 16.26
C GLY A 603 -4.39 23.85 16.71
N GLY A 604 -3.91 23.01 15.78
CA GLY A 604 -3.09 21.83 16.06
C GLY A 604 -1.60 22.10 15.87
N LYS A 605 -0.77 21.07 16.09
CA LYS A 605 0.67 21.14 15.98
C LYS A 605 1.21 20.15 14.94
N VAL A 606 2.22 20.57 14.20
CA VAL A 606 3.00 19.71 13.30
C VAL A 606 4.48 19.97 13.58
N ASP A 607 5.24 18.93 13.86
CA ASP A 607 6.68 19.00 14.14
C ASP A 607 7.45 18.09 13.20
N PHE A 608 8.24 18.69 12.33
CA PHE A 608 9.27 18.02 11.54
C PHE A 608 10.58 18.14 12.30
N GLN A 609 10.98 17.08 13.00
CA GLN A 609 12.19 17.12 13.84
C GLN A 609 13.46 17.28 13.01
N LYS A 610 13.51 16.62 11.84
CA LYS A 610 14.63 16.73 10.89
C LYS A 610 14.23 17.42 9.58
N GLY A 611 14.48 16.80 8.43
CA GLY A 611 14.27 17.40 7.12
C GLY A 611 12.83 17.49 6.64
N LEU A 612 12.56 18.45 5.76
CA LEU A 612 11.31 18.57 5.02
C LEU A 612 11.61 18.85 3.55
N ILE A 613 11.04 18.04 2.66
CA ILE A 613 11.02 18.29 1.22
C ILE A 613 9.57 18.54 0.83
N LEU A 614 9.27 19.78 0.45
CA LEU A 614 7.91 20.17 0.08
C LEU A 614 7.96 21.08 -1.15
N ASP A 615 7.50 20.53 -2.28
CA ASP A 615 7.32 21.32 -3.51
C ASP A 615 5.83 21.60 -3.71
N ASN A 616 5.44 22.85 -3.45
CA ASN A 616 4.06 23.31 -3.57
C ASN A 616 3.94 24.55 -4.48
N LYS A 617 4.87 24.68 -5.42
CA LYS A 617 4.92 25.79 -6.37
C LYS A 617 3.64 25.84 -7.22
N GLY A 618 3.02 27.01 -7.29
CA GLY A 618 1.78 27.20 -8.04
C GLY A 618 0.50 26.83 -7.29
N GLN A 619 0.60 26.26 -6.07
CA GLN A 619 -0.52 26.01 -5.17
C GLN A 619 -0.73 27.19 -4.20
N SER A 620 -1.69 27.06 -3.25
CA SER A 620 -2.05 28.17 -2.35
C SER A 620 -0.95 28.50 -1.35
N TYR A 621 -0.50 27.52 -0.57
CA TYR A 621 0.53 27.66 0.45
C TYR A 621 1.36 26.38 0.61
N ALA A 622 2.65 26.54 0.87
CA ALA A 622 3.48 25.46 1.35
C ALA A 622 3.18 25.13 2.81
N LEU A 623 3.26 26.12 3.69
CA LEU A 623 2.94 26.00 5.13
C LEU A 623 1.92 27.05 5.52
N ARG A 624 0.91 26.65 6.30
CA ARG A 624 -0.07 27.58 6.84
C ARG A 624 -0.47 27.25 8.27
N ALA A 625 -0.16 28.14 9.20
CA ALA A 625 -0.60 28.05 10.60
C ALA A 625 -1.75 29.04 10.84
N TYR A 626 -2.93 28.51 11.20
CA TYR A 626 -4.15 29.28 11.35
C TYR A 626 -4.80 29.06 12.72
N LYS A 627 -5.17 30.11 13.39
CA LYS A 627 -5.74 30.17 14.76
C LYS A 627 -4.71 30.04 15.89
N SER A 628 -5.10 30.54 17.05
CA SER A 628 -4.36 30.38 18.30
C SER A 628 -4.15 28.89 18.63
N GLY A 629 -2.95 28.54 19.07
CA GLY A 629 -2.53 27.16 19.34
C GLY A 629 -2.03 26.38 18.12
N ALA A 630 -2.23 26.92 16.90
CA ALA A 630 -1.65 26.35 15.69
C ALA A 630 -0.14 26.56 15.68
N SER A 631 0.65 25.48 15.47
CA SER A 631 2.09 25.61 15.27
C SER A 631 2.61 24.62 14.22
N ILE A 632 3.55 25.09 13.42
CA ILE A 632 4.35 24.24 12.52
C ILE A 632 5.81 24.52 12.84
N ALA A 633 6.55 23.50 13.26
CA ALA A 633 7.98 23.54 13.45
C ALA A 633 8.66 22.70 12.35
N VAL A 634 9.63 23.29 11.67
CA VAL A 634 10.39 22.62 10.62
C VAL A 634 11.85 22.54 11.02
N ASN A 635 12.41 21.33 10.98
CA ASN A 635 13.77 21.02 11.41
C ASN A 635 14.01 21.48 12.86
N SER A 636 13.10 21.05 13.78
CA SER A 636 13.13 21.50 15.16
C SER A 636 14.37 21.04 15.91
N GLU A 637 14.98 19.88 15.55
CA GLU A 637 16.26 19.40 16.07
C GLU A 637 17.48 20.07 15.42
N GLY A 638 17.30 20.76 14.29
CA GLY A 638 18.35 21.53 13.62
C GLY A 638 19.36 20.69 12.85
N SER A 639 19.12 19.41 12.63
CA SER A 639 20.07 18.48 12.01
C SER A 639 19.77 18.07 10.56
N GLY A 640 18.59 18.43 10.04
CA GLY A 640 18.11 18.04 8.72
C GLY A 640 18.16 19.15 7.68
N SER A 641 18.13 18.79 6.40
CA SER A 641 17.99 19.72 5.28
C SER A 641 16.52 20.03 5.02
N VAL A 642 16.22 21.25 4.60
CA VAL A 642 14.88 21.71 4.26
C VAL A 642 14.86 22.21 2.81
N TYR A 643 14.04 21.58 1.97
CA TYR A 643 13.73 22.07 0.64
C TYR A 643 12.25 22.45 0.58
N LEU A 644 11.97 23.74 0.45
CA LEU A 644 10.61 24.28 0.54
C LEU A 644 10.34 25.23 -0.62
N THR A 645 9.29 24.96 -1.40
CA THR A 645 8.79 25.88 -2.42
C THR A 645 7.32 26.22 -2.19
N GLY A 646 6.95 27.49 -2.40
CA GLY A 646 5.61 28.03 -2.18
C GLY A 646 5.52 28.93 -0.97
N ASN A 647 4.44 29.73 -0.89
CA ASN A 647 4.28 30.72 0.16
C ASN A 647 3.99 30.11 1.52
N ILE A 648 4.45 30.78 2.59
CA ILE A 648 4.12 30.42 3.98
C ILE A 648 3.28 31.52 4.63
N GLN A 649 2.36 31.13 5.51
CA GLN A 649 1.48 32.05 6.20
C GLN A 649 1.24 31.68 7.66
N ALA A 650 1.44 32.62 8.56
CA ALA A 650 0.94 32.57 9.93
C ALA A 650 -0.24 33.54 10.10
N HIS A 651 -1.38 33.04 10.53
CA HIS A 651 -2.63 33.79 10.60
C HIS A 651 -3.30 33.61 11.96
N THR A 652 -3.90 34.68 12.50
CA THR A 652 -4.69 34.66 13.75
C THR A 652 -3.94 33.98 14.89
N SER A 653 -2.77 34.53 15.27
CA SER A 653 -1.88 34.00 16.32
C SER A 653 -1.34 32.57 16.09
N GLY A 654 -1.32 32.09 14.85
CA GLY A 654 -0.60 30.86 14.48
C GLY A 654 0.91 31.10 14.48
N LEU A 655 1.68 30.06 14.76
CA LEU A 655 3.15 30.08 14.87
C LEU A 655 3.78 29.20 13.76
N LEU A 656 4.76 29.75 13.07
CA LEU A 656 5.68 29.03 12.18
C LEU A 656 7.12 29.20 12.68
N ASP A 657 7.78 28.08 12.98
CA ASP A 657 9.21 28.03 13.27
C ASP A 657 9.92 27.28 12.13
N LEU A 658 10.74 27.97 11.33
CA LEU A 658 11.40 27.43 10.16
C LEU A 658 12.91 27.52 10.34
N ASN A 659 13.60 26.38 10.43
CA ASN A 659 15.02 26.28 10.65
C ASN A 659 15.74 25.75 9.38
N LEU A 660 16.36 26.63 8.61
CA LEU A 660 17.22 26.30 7.48
C LEU A 660 18.68 26.41 7.95
N LEU A 661 19.27 25.28 8.33
CA LEU A 661 20.55 25.26 9.06
C LEU A 661 21.66 24.48 8.35
N THR A 662 21.47 24.11 7.10
CA THR A 662 22.47 23.42 6.27
C THR A 662 22.60 24.12 4.93
N ASP A 663 23.75 23.96 4.27
CA ASP A 663 24.03 24.49 2.93
C ASP A 663 23.11 23.93 1.82
N ASP A 664 22.51 22.73 2.07
CA ASP A 664 21.48 22.16 1.20
C ASP A 664 20.08 22.73 1.46
N SER A 665 19.89 23.53 2.51
CA SER A 665 18.58 24.08 2.84
C SER A 665 18.21 25.23 1.91
N TYR A 666 17.02 25.09 1.29
CA TYR A 666 16.49 26.02 0.30
C TYR A 666 15.03 26.35 0.58
N TYR A 667 14.69 27.62 0.55
CA TYR A 667 13.32 28.10 0.54
C TYR A 667 13.07 29.03 -0.65
N GLU A 668 12.01 28.80 -1.43
CA GLU A 668 11.52 29.71 -2.47
C GLU A 668 10.04 30.06 -2.19
N GLY A 669 9.76 31.28 -1.77
CA GLY A 669 8.42 31.69 -1.41
C GLY A 669 8.38 33.04 -0.69
N ALA A 670 7.18 33.56 -0.50
CA ALA A 670 6.90 34.69 0.35
C ALA A 670 6.38 34.25 1.73
N ALA A 671 6.71 35.00 2.77
CA ALA A 671 6.28 34.78 4.13
C ALA A 671 5.27 35.88 4.54
N ALA A 672 4.07 35.48 4.98
CA ALA A 672 3.01 36.43 5.32
C ALA A 672 2.52 36.28 6.74
N ILE A 673 2.52 37.36 7.49
CA ILE A 673 1.91 37.47 8.83
C ILE A 673 0.58 38.18 8.72
N VAL A 674 -0.48 37.58 9.22
CA VAL A 674 -1.84 38.14 9.23
C VAL A 674 -2.44 38.03 10.64
N SER A 675 -3.06 39.08 11.12
CA SER A 675 -3.82 39.07 12.39
C SER A 675 -3.04 38.49 13.58
N ASN A 676 -1.86 39.07 13.88
CA ASN A 676 -0.96 38.65 14.97
C ASN A 676 -0.39 37.23 14.87
N GLY A 677 -0.29 36.66 13.65
CA GLY A 677 0.50 35.46 13.42
C GLY A 677 1.99 35.69 13.72
N GLN A 678 2.75 34.64 13.88
CA GLN A 678 4.19 34.70 14.16
C GLN A 678 4.95 33.78 13.24
N ILE A 679 6.00 34.30 12.61
CA ILE A 679 6.94 33.52 11.79
C ILE A 679 8.34 33.78 12.33
N ASN A 680 8.96 32.76 12.90
CA ASN A 680 10.36 32.77 13.30
C ASN A 680 11.17 31.95 12.28
N MET A 681 12.20 32.55 11.74
CA MET A 681 13.06 31.90 10.76
C MET A 681 14.51 31.92 11.24
N LYS A 682 15.17 30.77 11.13
CA LYS A 682 16.62 30.66 11.28
C LYS A 682 17.22 30.28 9.94
N LEU A 683 18.15 31.08 9.47
CA LEU A 683 18.84 30.89 8.20
C LEU A 683 20.34 30.95 8.43
N ARG A 684 21.03 29.81 8.39
CA ARG A 684 22.46 29.71 8.75
C ARG A 684 23.20 28.67 7.90
N ASN A 685 24.52 28.66 8.02
CA ASN A 685 25.41 27.64 7.41
C ASN A 685 25.24 27.52 5.89
N GLY A 686 25.12 28.63 5.18
CA GLY A 686 24.99 28.65 3.72
C GLY A 686 23.60 28.42 3.17
N ALA A 687 22.57 28.27 4.03
CA ALA A 687 21.18 28.12 3.60
C ALA A 687 20.71 29.30 2.73
N PHE A 688 19.77 29.03 1.83
CA PHE A 688 19.31 29.97 0.83
C PHE A 688 17.78 30.20 0.91
N TRP A 689 17.37 31.45 0.93
CA TRP A 689 15.97 31.85 0.78
C TRP A 689 15.79 32.76 -0.44
N LYS A 690 15.03 32.31 -1.43
CA LYS A 690 14.59 33.11 -2.55
C LYS A 690 13.20 33.69 -2.25
N VAL A 691 13.15 34.97 -2.03
CA VAL A 691 11.94 35.72 -1.71
C VAL A 691 11.15 35.98 -2.99
N THR A 692 9.89 35.53 -3.07
CA THR A 692 9.06 35.68 -4.28
C THR A 692 7.94 36.73 -4.14
N GLY A 693 7.89 37.44 -3.02
CA GLY A 693 6.92 38.47 -2.74
C GLY A 693 7.17 39.19 -1.41
N ASN A 694 6.47 40.28 -1.15
CA ASN A 694 6.57 40.95 0.15
C ASN A 694 6.45 39.97 1.29
N SER A 695 7.35 40.07 2.25
CA SER A 695 7.50 39.09 3.31
C SER A 695 7.64 39.75 4.68
N ASP A 696 6.91 39.19 5.65
CA ASP A 696 6.89 39.63 7.04
C ASP A 696 7.35 38.49 7.97
N LEU A 697 8.28 38.78 8.87
CA LEU A 697 8.77 37.86 9.90
C LEU A 697 8.63 38.49 11.27
N THR A 698 8.35 37.70 12.30
CA THR A 698 8.44 38.15 13.69
C THR A 698 9.89 38.21 14.15
N ARG A 699 10.66 37.15 13.80
CA ARG A 699 12.07 37.04 14.13
C ARG A 699 12.83 36.39 12.99
N LEU A 700 14.00 36.89 12.69
CA LEU A 700 14.97 36.35 11.76
C LEU A 700 16.31 36.18 12.45
N ASP A 701 16.77 34.94 12.63
CA ASP A 701 18.12 34.59 13.02
C ASP A 701 18.93 34.28 11.75
N PHE A 702 19.73 35.24 11.28
CA PHE A 702 20.36 35.23 9.96
C PHE A 702 21.87 35.32 10.06
N GLY A 703 22.58 34.38 9.44
CA GLY A 703 24.04 34.43 9.49
C GLY A 703 24.78 33.24 8.88
N ASP A 704 26.08 33.13 9.18
CA ASP A 704 26.95 32.04 8.81
C ASP A 704 26.92 31.73 7.30
N ASN A 705 27.09 32.80 6.49
CA ASN A 705 27.09 32.79 5.03
C ASN A 705 25.76 32.37 4.36
N ALA A 706 24.65 32.35 5.09
CA ALA A 706 23.33 32.17 4.50
C ALA A 706 22.95 33.37 3.60
N VAL A 707 22.06 33.13 2.66
CA VAL A 707 21.69 34.13 1.63
C VAL A 707 20.16 34.31 1.61
N ILE A 708 19.74 35.58 1.60
CA ILE A 708 18.37 35.97 1.29
C ILE A 708 18.39 36.71 -0.03
N ASP A 709 17.81 36.09 -1.06
CA ASP A 709 17.73 36.64 -2.40
C ASP A 709 16.34 37.21 -2.67
N MET A 710 16.22 38.52 -2.77
CA MET A 710 14.97 39.23 -3.02
C MET A 710 14.80 39.63 -4.49
N GLU A 711 15.83 39.36 -5.31
CA GLU A 711 15.82 39.79 -6.69
C GLU A 711 14.74 39.12 -7.53
N GLN A 712 13.92 39.91 -8.22
CA GLN A 712 12.84 39.47 -9.10
C GLN A 712 13.01 40.05 -10.50
N ALA A 713 12.53 39.32 -11.52
CA ALA A 713 12.53 39.77 -12.90
C ALA A 713 11.66 41.04 -13.15
N ALA A 714 10.64 41.27 -12.29
CA ALA A 714 9.78 42.41 -12.34
C ALA A 714 9.20 42.74 -10.96
N GLY A 715 9.28 44.00 -10.56
CA GLY A 715 8.78 44.48 -9.27
C GLY A 715 9.82 44.37 -8.15
N TYR A 716 9.58 45.13 -7.08
CA TYR A 716 10.47 45.21 -5.91
C TYR A 716 9.75 44.66 -4.70
N GLN A 717 10.49 43.96 -3.86
CA GLN A 717 9.97 43.27 -2.69
C GLN A 717 10.34 44.02 -1.41
N LYS A 718 9.49 43.83 -0.40
CA LYS A 718 9.79 44.31 0.94
C LYS A 718 9.89 43.11 1.89
N LEU A 719 11.02 42.98 2.58
CA LEU A 719 11.20 42.07 3.72
C LEU A 719 11.12 42.89 5.01
N GLN A 720 10.14 42.60 5.84
CA GLN A 720 10.01 43.22 7.14
C GLN A 720 10.26 42.15 8.23
N THR A 721 11.15 42.46 9.17
CA THR A 721 11.36 41.60 10.35
C THR A 721 11.22 42.39 11.64
N GLY A 722 10.47 41.83 12.59
CA GLY A 722 10.33 42.44 13.91
C GLY A 722 11.65 42.45 14.66
N THR A 723 12.42 41.36 14.60
CA THR A 723 13.74 41.24 15.23
C THR A 723 14.71 40.57 14.26
N LEU A 724 15.87 41.14 14.07
CA LEU A 724 17.00 40.57 13.32
C LEU A 724 18.13 40.23 14.31
N ASN A 725 18.62 39.02 14.27
CA ASN A 725 19.80 38.57 15.04
C ASN A 725 20.75 37.77 14.16
N GLY A 726 22.01 37.67 14.62
CA GLY A 726 23.05 36.90 13.91
C GLY A 726 24.12 37.79 13.31
N ASP A 727 24.89 37.18 12.41
CA ASP A 727 26.08 37.81 11.82
C ASP A 727 26.48 37.10 10.53
N ARG A 728 27.09 37.82 9.56
CA ARG A 728 27.65 37.31 8.30
C ARG A 728 26.63 36.70 7.34
N GLY A 729 25.37 37.12 7.37
CA GLY A 729 24.40 36.81 6.33
C GLY A 729 24.52 37.75 5.14
N THR A 730 24.00 37.38 4.00
CA THR A 730 24.02 38.16 2.77
C THR A 730 22.62 38.43 2.26
N PHE A 731 22.29 39.71 2.06
CA PHE A 731 21.09 40.13 1.35
C PHE A 731 21.44 40.43 -0.12
N VAL A 732 20.72 39.83 -1.06
CA VAL A 732 20.77 40.14 -2.48
C VAL A 732 19.53 40.94 -2.81
N LEU A 733 19.73 42.20 -3.20
CA LEU A 733 18.66 43.20 -3.44
C LEU A 733 18.66 43.64 -4.90
N GLY A 734 17.51 43.69 -5.52
CA GLY A 734 17.32 44.30 -6.83
C GLY A 734 17.13 45.83 -6.72
N ALA A 735 17.64 46.55 -7.66
CA ALA A 735 17.45 48.01 -7.77
C ALA A 735 17.24 48.44 -9.23
N ASP A 736 16.30 49.38 -9.46
CA ASP A 736 16.12 50.04 -10.76
C ASP A 736 16.44 51.53 -10.63
N ILE A 737 17.59 51.86 -11.09
CA ILE A 737 18.13 53.21 -11.06
C ILE A 737 17.26 54.15 -11.90
N SER A 738 16.61 53.67 -12.95
CA SER A 738 15.81 54.50 -13.86
C SER A 738 14.47 54.92 -13.26
N THR A 739 13.90 54.09 -12.39
CA THR A 739 12.62 54.36 -11.71
C THR A 739 12.78 54.84 -10.28
N GLY A 740 13.98 54.71 -9.70
CA GLY A 740 14.28 55.05 -8.32
C GLY A 740 13.64 54.07 -7.33
N GLN A 741 13.49 52.78 -7.70
CA GLN A 741 12.90 51.72 -6.88
C GLN A 741 13.95 50.65 -6.55
N SER A 742 13.80 50.04 -5.36
CA SER A 742 14.67 48.97 -4.88
C SER A 742 13.92 48.00 -3.96
N ASP A 743 14.45 46.82 -3.86
CA ASP A 743 14.09 45.92 -2.74
C ASP A 743 14.50 46.56 -1.41
N THR A 744 13.70 46.38 -0.39
CA THR A 744 13.96 46.98 0.92
C THR A 744 13.83 45.99 2.06
N VAL A 745 14.74 46.09 3.04
CA VAL A 745 14.70 45.32 4.29
C VAL A 745 14.37 46.30 5.43
N SER A 746 13.33 46.02 6.20
CA SER A 746 12.94 46.80 7.39
C SER A 746 13.12 45.98 8.64
N ILE A 747 13.86 46.49 9.63
CA ILE A 747 14.24 45.82 10.88
C ILE A 747 13.70 46.63 12.05
N GLY A 748 12.87 46.01 12.91
CA GLY A 748 12.26 46.67 14.03
C GLY A 748 13.18 46.75 15.27
N SER A 749 13.83 45.64 15.63
CA SER A 749 14.68 45.50 16.84
C SER A 749 15.79 44.46 16.63
N SER A 750 16.74 44.43 17.57
CA SER A 750 17.77 43.39 17.60
C SER A 750 18.18 43.10 19.05
N ASP A 751 18.51 41.82 19.32
CA ASP A 751 19.11 41.36 20.56
C ASP A 751 20.64 41.27 20.47
N THR A 752 21.21 41.35 19.25
CA THR A 752 22.64 41.17 18.95
C THR A 752 23.13 42.19 17.95
N LYS A 753 24.40 42.57 18.07
CA LYS A 753 25.07 43.31 17.00
C LYS A 753 25.48 42.34 15.90
N GLY A 754 25.34 42.77 14.65
CA GLY A 754 25.69 41.96 13.50
C GLY A 754 26.24 42.76 12.35
N THR A 755 27.07 42.15 11.52
CA THR A 755 27.56 42.68 10.26
C THR A 755 27.05 41.80 9.14
N TYR A 756 26.35 42.40 8.16
CA TYR A 756 25.73 41.72 7.04
C TYR A 756 26.29 42.21 5.72
N ASN A 757 26.31 41.35 4.70
CA ASN A 757 26.67 41.75 3.35
C ASN A 757 25.42 42.15 2.57
N ILE A 758 25.56 43.18 1.76
CA ILE A 758 24.59 43.59 0.75
C ILE A 758 25.19 43.38 -0.63
N LEU A 759 24.50 42.63 -1.47
CA LEU A 759 24.78 42.49 -2.90
C LEU A 759 23.62 43.15 -3.65
N VAL A 760 23.88 44.14 -4.47
CA VAL A 760 22.85 44.87 -5.22
C VAL A 760 23.00 44.59 -6.69
N SER A 761 21.96 44.10 -7.35
CA SER A 761 21.92 43.96 -8.81
C SER A 761 20.89 44.86 -9.45
N GLU A 762 21.20 45.33 -10.65
CA GLU A 762 20.26 46.14 -11.41
C GLU A 762 19.28 45.28 -12.20
N VAL A 763 17.99 45.50 -12.01
CA VAL A 763 16.92 44.82 -12.76
C VAL A 763 16.63 45.54 -14.09
N GLY A 764 16.97 46.82 -14.21
CA GLY A 764 16.54 47.70 -15.29
C GLY A 764 17.56 48.10 -16.38
N ARG A 765 18.79 47.62 -16.39
CA ARG A 765 19.83 47.86 -17.42
C ARG A 765 20.53 49.25 -17.40
N ARG A 766 20.50 50.02 -16.36
CA ARG A 766 21.27 51.27 -16.26
C ARG A 766 22.25 51.22 -15.09
N GLN A 767 23.37 51.83 -15.31
CA GLN A 767 24.37 52.14 -14.29
C GLN A 767 24.19 53.59 -13.85
N GLY A 768 24.50 53.93 -12.62
CA GLY A 768 24.39 55.26 -12.12
C GLY A 768 25.29 55.56 -10.93
N ASP A 769 25.70 56.78 -10.86
CA ASP A 769 26.36 57.43 -9.73
C ASP A 769 25.38 58.42 -9.09
N ASP A 770 25.70 58.87 -7.90
CA ASP A 770 24.89 59.83 -7.15
C ASP A 770 23.42 59.37 -6.97
N LEU A 771 23.26 58.08 -6.67
CA LEU A 771 21.96 57.53 -6.29
C LEU A 771 21.64 57.90 -4.84
N HIS A 772 20.50 57.61 -4.36
CA HIS A 772 20.13 57.69 -2.95
C HIS A 772 18.87 56.84 -2.75
N LEU A 773 19.04 55.54 -2.97
CA LEU A 773 17.95 54.58 -2.91
C LEU A 773 18.00 53.83 -1.59
N LEU A 774 16.90 53.85 -0.82
CA LEU A 774 16.81 53.11 0.44
C LEU A 774 16.89 51.59 0.23
N LEU A 775 17.86 50.91 0.86
CA LEU A 775 18.04 49.47 0.85
C LEU A 775 17.60 48.84 2.19
N VAL A 776 18.04 49.44 3.31
CA VAL A 776 17.72 48.93 4.65
C VAL A 776 17.28 50.09 5.56
N ASP A 777 16.17 49.85 6.27
CA ASP A 777 15.66 50.67 7.37
C ASP A 777 15.82 49.91 8.68
N ASP A 778 16.92 50.13 9.40
CA ASP A 778 17.24 49.47 10.68
C ASP A 778 16.89 50.38 11.87
N ALA A 779 15.67 50.27 12.38
CA ALA A 779 15.21 51.01 13.54
C ALA A 779 15.97 50.65 14.84
N SER A 780 16.63 49.47 14.91
CA SER A 780 17.44 49.08 16.07
C SER A 780 18.76 49.82 16.12
N GLY A 781 19.34 50.17 14.97
CA GLY A 781 20.65 50.80 14.86
C GLY A 781 21.83 49.93 15.30
N GLU A 782 21.62 48.62 15.47
CA GLU A 782 22.63 47.69 16.01
C GLU A 782 23.39 46.94 14.89
N HIS A 783 23.03 47.15 13.61
CA HIS A 783 23.64 46.40 12.53
C HIS A 783 24.52 47.28 11.63
N THR A 784 25.53 46.65 11.09
CA THR A 784 26.41 47.23 10.05
C THR A 784 26.21 46.46 8.75
N PHE A 785 26.03 47.20 7.63
CA PHE A 785 25.95 46.59 6.32
C PHE A 785 27.15 46.96 5.49
N ILE A 786 27.67 45.96 4.77
CA ILE A 786 28.83 46.13 3.91
C ILE A 786 28.41 45.75 2.49
N ALA A 787 28.60 46.69 1.54
CA ALA A 787 28.40 46.36 0.13
C ALA A 787 29.48 45.40 -0.35
N SER A 788 29.05 44.40 -1.07
CA SER A 788 29.93 43.42 -1.72
C SER A 788 29.56 43.33 -3.20
N ASP A 789 30.49 42.97 -4.02
CA ASP A 789 30.24 42.73 -5.42
C ASP A 789 29.34 41.49 -5.56
N ILE A 790 28.27 41.57 -6.36
CA ILE A 790 27.39 40.46 -6.67
C ILE A 790 27.79 39.79 -7.99
N TYR A 791 27.94 38.46 -7.94
CA TYR A 791 28.18 37.64 -9.12
C TYR A 791 26.89 36.93 -9.53
N ARG A 792 26.27 37.40 -10.61
CA ARG A 792 24.97 36.89 -11.04
C ARG A 792 25.11 35.88 -12.16
N GLY A 793 24.68 34.64 -11.87
CA GLY A 793 24.72 33.52 -12.83
C GLY A 793 26.08 33.30 -13.46
N GLY A 794 27.18 33.75 -12.79
CA GLY A 794 28.51 33.76 -13.33
C GLY A 794 28.76 34.77 -14.48
N ILE A 795 27.80 35.65 -14.81
CA ILE A 795 27.86 36.55 -15.98
C ILE A 795 28.33 37.95 -15.60
N TYR A 796 27.75 38.55 -14.58
CA TYR A 796 28.03 39.91 -14.16
C TYR A 796 28.49 40.00 -12.72
N VAL A 797 29.35 40.94 -12.42
CA VAL A 797 29.64 41.44 -11.09
C VAL A 797 29.09 42.86 -10.98
N TYR A 798 28.27 43.10 -9.95
CA TYR A 798 27.75 44.43 -9.65
C TYR A 798 28.64 45.06 -8.59
N LYS A 799 29.32 46.14 -8.94
CA LYS A 799 30.14 46.97 -8.04
C LYS A 799 29.19 47.92 -7.33
N THR A 800 29.17 47.87 -6.02
CA THR A 800 28.17 48.54 -5.20
C THR A 800 28.81 49.46 -4.17
N GLU A 801 28.33 50.71 -4.06
CA GLU A 801 28.67 51.64 -2.98
C GLU A 801 27.40 52.01 -2.19
N ILE A 802 27.49 51.92 -0.86
CA ILE A 802 26.39 52.25 0.06
C ILE A 802 26.85 53.29 1.10
N SER A 803 25.92 54.11 1.55
CA SER A 803 26.09 55.04 2.66
C SER A 803 25.03 54.76 3.76
N ASN A 804 25.17 55.41 4.90
CA ASN A 804 24.15 55.34 5.95
C ASN A 804 23.87 56.75 6.55
N GLU A 805 22.64 56.88 7.02
CA GLU A 805 22.16 58.09 7.71
C GLU A 805 21.47 57.69 9.01
N ASN A 806 21.60 58.56 10.01
CA ASN A 806 20.91 58.37 11.30
C ASN A 806 19.62 59.20 11.32
N ASP A 807 18.48 58.47 11.24
CA ASP A 807 17.13 59.09 11.24
C ASP A 807 16.17 58.20 12.06
N GLY A 808 16.24 58.29 13.36
CA GLY A 808 15.46 57.48 14.29
C GLY A 808 15.82 55.97 14.32
N GLY A 809 16.95 55.63 13.78
CA GLY A 809 17.59 54.34 13.52
C GLY A 809 18.72 54.57 12.51
N ILE A 810 19.25 53.55 11.88
CA ILE A 810 20.23 53.67 10.80
C ILE A 810 19.59 53.23 9.48
N LYS A 811 19.52 54.18 8.53
CA LYS A 811 19.05 53.87 7.17
C LYS A 811 20.25 53.75 6.23
N TRP A 812 20.24 52.71 5.41
CA TRP A 812 21.30 52.40 4.46
C TRP A 812 20.82 52.63 3.01
N TYR A 813 21.58 53.40 2.24
CA TYR A 813 21.23 53.83 0.90
C TYR A 813 22.25 53.34 -0.12
N LEU A 814 21.79 53.02 -1.32
CA LEU A 814 22.62 52.80 -2.49
C LEU A 814 23.04 54.13 -3.06
N GLU A 815 24.36 54.36 -3.17
CA GLU A 815 24.94 55.60 -3.71
C GLU A 815 25.44 55.41 -5.14
N SER A 816 26.00 54.26 -5.47
CA SER A 816 26.36 53.90 -6.83
C SER A 816 26.26 52.43 -7.15
N LEU A 817 26.00 52.09 -8.41
CA LEU A 817 25.89 50.73 -8.89
C LEU A 817 26.41 50.60 -10.32
N HIS A 818 27.44 49.79 -10.53
CA HIS A 818 28.02 49.51 -11.83
C HIS A 818 28.13 48.02 -12.08
N ASN A 819 27.82 47.57 -13.30
CA ASN A 819 27.98 46.18 -13.66
C ASN A 819 29.21 45.92 -14.52
N GLU A 820 29.92 44.86 -14.22
CA GLU A 820 31.05 44.36 -15.00
C GLU A 820 30.84 42.86 -15.31
N THR A 821 31.38 42.42 -16.45
CA THR A 821 31.35 41.01 -16.80
C THR A 821 32.31 40.21 -15.90
N THR A 822 31.85 39.15 -15.28
CA THR A 822 32.65 38.28 -14.42
C THR A 822 33.76 37.57 -15.21
N GLU A 823 34.85 37.17 -14.51
CA GLU A 823 35.87 36.29 -15.06
C GLU A 823 35.31 34.96 -15.56
N ASP A 824 34.32 34.39 -14.87
CA ASP A 824 33.66 33.16 -15.29
C ASP A 824 32.88 33.32 -16.60
N ALA A 825 32.13 34.41 -16.73
CA ALA A 825 31.42 34.75 -17.97
C ALA A 825 32.37 35.01 -19.12
N ARG A 826 33.47 35.73 -18.86
CA ARG A 826 34.54 35.92 -19.86
C ARG A 826 35.10 34.55 -20.27
N SER A 827 35.35 33.65 -19.34
CA SER A 827 35.85 32.30 -19.65
C SER A 827 34.88 31.51 -20.54
N ILE A 828 33.56 31.64 -20.32
CA ILE A 828 32.51 31.03 -21.17
C ILE A 828 32.52 31.63 -22.58
N LEU A 829 32.60 32.95 -22.69
CA LEU A 829 32.72 33.61 -23.98
C LEU A 829 34.02 33.22 -24.71
N GLN A 830 35.13 33.15 -23.99
CA GLN A 830 36.42 32.69 -24.51
C GLN A 830 36.40 31.24 -25.00
N THR A 831 35.51 30.41 -24.42
CA THR A 831 35.28 29.07 -24.95
C THR A 831 34.69 29.11 -26.35
N ALA A 832 33.72 29.97 -26.60
CA ALA A 832 33.17 30.17 -27.95
C ALA A 832 34.23 30.63 -28.95
N ASP A 833 35.10 31.57 -28.56
CA ASP A 833 36.21 32.03 -29.36
C ASP A 833 37.26 30.94 -29.63
N SER A 834 37.57 30.15 -28.63
CA SER A 834 38.46 28.99 -28.77
C SER A 834 37.86 27.90 -29.68
N LEU A 835 36.58 27.63 -29.59
CA LEU A 835 35.86 26.69 -30.46
C LEU A 835 35.89 27.18 -31.92
N TYR A 836 35.53 28.43 -32.13
CA TYR A 836 35.55 29.03 -33.45
C TYR A 836 36.96 28.99 -34.05
N SER A 837 37.92 29.46 -33.30
CA SER A 837 39.33 29.49 -33.75
C SER A 837 39.89 28.09 -34.03
N SER A 838 39.57 27.10 -33.22
CA SER A 838 39.96 25.71 -33.43
C SER A 838 39.30 25.10 -34.67
N TRP A 839 38.03 25.43 -34.93
CA TRP A 839 37.31 24.99 -36.12
C TRP A 839 37.88 25.59 -37.41
N VAL A 840 38.20 26.88 -37.40
CA VAL A 840 38.81 27.60 -38.53
C VAL A 840 40.21 27.04 -38.78
N LEU A 841 41.04 26.94 -37.75
CA LEU A 841 42.41 26.42 -37.87
C LEU A 841 42.47 25.04 -38.47
N SER A 842 41.57 24.15 -38.07
CA SER A 842 41.54 22.78 -38.61
C SER A 842 41.03 22.73 -40.06
N SER A 843 40.32 23.73 -40.51
CA SER A 843 39.96 23.91 -41.92
C SER A 843 41.17 24.35 -42.75
N ASP A 844 41.99 25.24 -42.20
CA ASP A 844 43.27 25.69 -42.83
C ASP A 844 44.29 24.54 -42.88
N MET A 845 44.32 23.63 -41.92
CA MET A 845 45.19 22.44 -41.96
C MET A 845 44.90 21.53 -43.17
N LEU A 846 43.67 21.43 -43.61
CA LEU A 846 43.34 20.69 -44.83
C LEU A 846 43.81 21.43 -46.08
N GLN A 847 43.76 22.75 -46.05
CA GLN A 847 44.32 23.57 -47.14
C GLN A 847 45.80 23.25 -47.40
N GLY A 848 46.60 23.09 -46.34
CA GLY A 848 47.98 22.61 -46.46
C GLY A 848 48.13 21.22 -47.15
N ARG A 849 47.08 20.37 -47.05
CA ARG A 849 47.06 19.10 -47.83
C ARG A 849 46.86 19.33 -49.31
N LEU A 850 45.99 20.24 -49.66
CA LEU A 850 45.76 20.62 -51.08
C LEU A 850 47.04 21.19 -51.72
N ASP A 851 47.84 21.96 -50.98
CA ASP A 851 49.12 22.45 -51.42
C ASP A 851 50.16 21.30 -51.65
N GLU A 852 50.19 20.30 -50.77
CA GLU A 852 51.02 19.11 -50.90
C GLU A 852 50.66 18.28 -52.14
N LEU A 853 49.35 18.09 -52.39
CA LEU A 853 48.84 17.34 -53.56
C LEU A 853 49.29 17.97 -54.89
N LYS A 854 49.30 19.31 -54.93
CA LYS A 854 49.82 20.06 -56.06
C LYS A 854 51.27 19.75 -56.42
N GLU A 855 52.13 19.64 -55.41
CA GLU A 855 53.55 19.34 -55.54
C GLU A 855 53.79 17.85 -55.87
N ALA A 856 53.05 16.92 -55.28
CA ALA A 856 53.24 15.48 -55.32
C ALA A 856 52.82 14.80 -56.64
N ARG A 857 51.98 15.41 -57.49
CA ARG A 857 51.39 14.85 -58.74
C ARG A 857 50.78 13.44 -58.58
N ALA A 858 50.30 13.12 -57.38
CA ALA A 858 49.73 11.78 -57.08
C ALA A 858 48.33 11.66 -57.70
N GLU A 859 48.05 10.54 -58.42
CA GLU A 859 46.75 10.31 -59.09
C GLU A 859 45.66 9.88 -58.10
N HIS A 860 46.03 9.18 -57.03
CA HIS A 860 45.13 8.76 -55.94
C HIS A 860 45.99 8.28 -54.74
N GLY A 861 45.46 8.42 -53.54
CA GLY A 861 46.19 8.00 -52.33
C GLY A 861 45.41 8.11 -51.06
N LEU A 862 45.68 7.19 -50.13
CA LEU A 862 45.31 7.31 -48.74
C LEU A 862 46.38 8.15 -48.02
N TRP A 863 45.94 9.08 -47.22
CA TRP A 863 46.83 9.90 -46.41
C TRP A 863 46.38 9.99 -44.95
N ALA A 864 47.26 10.20 -44.06
CA ALA A 864 46.99 10.49 -42.68
C ALA A 864 47.93 11.63 -42.20
N ARG A 865 47.41 12.51 -41.39
CA ARG A 865 48.16 13.64 -40.82
C ARG A 865 47.87 13.73 -39.33
N ILE A 866 48.89 14.03 -38.56
CA ILE A 866 48.80 14.34 -37.17
C ILE A 866 49.39 15.74 -36.96
N ASN A 867 48.61 16.63 -36.38
CA ASN A 867 49.04 17.96 -36.05
C ASN A 867 48.93 18.17 -34.55
N ASN A 868 49.95 18.69 -33.94
CA ASN A 868 50.00 19.11 -32.55
C ASN A 868 50.37 20.58 -32.48
N GLY A 869 49.63 21.32 -31.68
CA GLY A 869 49.91 22.74 -31.60
C GLY A 869 49.35 23.42 -30.37
N LYS A 870 49.62 24.67 -30.27
CA LYS A 870 49.09 25.57 -29.26
C LYS A 870 48.40 26.74 -29.93
N LEU A 871 47.14 26.89 -29.74
CA LEU A 871 46.37 28.05 -30.13
C LEU A 871 46.32 29.02 -28.95
N ARG A 872 46.60 30.30 -29.16
CA ARG A 872 46.52 31.33 -28.16
C ARG A 872 45.65 32.43 -28.68
N GLY A 873 44.52 32.70 -28.00
CA GLY A 873 43.74 33.90 -28.15
C GLY A 873 44.16 34.95 -27.12
N GLU A 874 43.43 36.04 -27.05
CA GLU A 874 43.72 37.16 -26.14
C GLU A 874 43.64 36.68 -24.67
N ALA A 875 42.73 35.77 -24.33
CA ALA A 875 42.53 35.30 -22.98
C ALA A 875 42.33 33.78 -22.86
N PHE A 876 42.65 33.02 -23.87
CA PHE A 876 42.60 31.57 -23.79
C PHE A 876 43.86 30.91 -24.37
N LYS A 877 44.13 29.70 -23.91
CA LYS A 877 45.17 28.82 -24.47
C LYS A 877 44.50 27.45 -24.73
N ASN A 878 44.76 26.92 -25.93
CA ASN A 878 44.30 25.60 -26.32
C ASN A 878 45.46 24.76 -26.83
N ASN A 879 45.82 23.70 -26.14
CA ASN A 879 46.80 22.72 -26.62
C ASN A 879 46.00 21.65 -27.34
N TYR A 880 46.16 21.58 -28.65
CA TYR A 880 45.35 20.69 -29.47
C TYR A 880 46.16 19.59 -30.14
N GLN A 881 45.52 18.50 -30.44
CA GLN A 881 45.99 17.42 -31.30
C GLN A 881 44.91 17.10 -32.31
N THR A 882 45.24 17.13 -33.59
CA THR A 882 44.30 16.82 -34.68
C THR A 882 44.83 15.64 -35.47
N TYR A 883 43.97 14.69 -35.70
CA TYR A 883 44.19 13.51 -36.49
C TYR A 883 43.30 13.58 -37.72
N GLN A 884 43.88 13.52 -38.90
CA GLN A 884 43.15 13.53 -40.15
C GLN A 884 43.53 12.29 -40.94
N ILE A 885 42.57 11.65 -41.53
CA ILE A 885 42.75 10.54 -42.48
C ILE A 885 41.83 10.78 -43.66
N GLY A 886 42.35 10.66 -44.83
CA GLY A 886 41.58 10.95 -46.04
C GLY A 886 42.06 10.16 -47.26
N TYR A 887 41.31 10.28 -48.31
CA TYR A 887 41.60 9.70 -49.62
C TYR A 887 41.40 10.76 -50.67
N ASP A 888 42.40 10.89 -51.53
CA ASP A 888 42.46 11.83 -52.65
C ASP A 888 42.38 11.08 -53.98
N THR A 889 41.77 11.69 -54.97
CA THR A 889 41.73 11.17 -56.35
C THR A 889 41.79 12.33 -57.36
N ALA A 890 42.46 12.10 -58.44
CA ALA A 890 42.48 13.02 -59.59
C ALA A 890 41.38 12.64 -60.58
N PHE A 891 40.58 13.60 -60.98
CA PHE A 891 39.56 13.44 -62.00
C PHE A 891 40.12 13.99 -63.33
N LYS A 892 40.46 13.10 -64.27
CA LYS A 892 40.98 13.49 -65.63
C LYS A 892 39.84 13.83 -66.55
N ASP A 893 39.96 14.96 -67.27
CA ASP A 893 38.96 15.31 -68.28
C ASP A 893 39.02 14.32 -69.49
N ARG A 894 37.87 13.99 -70.11
CA ARG A 894 37.77 12.95 -71.14
C ARG A 894 38.45 13.34 -72.49
N ASP A 895 38.73 14.61 -72.70
CA ASP A 895 39.27 15.11 -73.99
C ASP A 895 40.75 15.35 -73.96
N GLY A 896 41.59 14.36 -73.67
CA GLY A 896 43.03 14.26 -73.96
C GLY A 896 43.96 15.52 -74.08
N GLY A 897 43.43 16.65 -73.72
CA GLY A 897 44.12 17.95 -73.71
C GLY A 897 44.63 18.36 -72.34
N SER A 898 45.82 18.14 -72.09
CA SER A 898 46.75 18.77 -71.16
C SER A 898 46.15 19.69 -70.09
N MET A 899 46.18 19.32 -68.82
CA MET A 899 46.33 20.15 -67.61
C MET A 899 45.20 21.05 -67.16
N ASN A 900 43.94 20.56 -67.13
CA ASN A 900 42.91 21.00 -66.22
C ASN A 900 42.48 19.85 -65.38
N GLU A 901 43.30 19.44 -64.44
CA GLU A 901 42.95 18.32 -63.48
C GLU A 901 42.22 18.86 -62.29
N TRP A 902 41.05 18.27 -61.98
CA TRP A 902 40.41 18.38 -60.67
C TRP A 902 40.98 17.35 -59.76
N LEU A 903 41.49 17.77 -58.62
CA LEU A 903 41.80 16.91 -57.51
C LEU A 903 40.64 16.97 -56.54
N GLY A 904 40.21 15.87 -56.04
CA GLY A 904 39.16 15.86 -55.02
C GLY A 904 39.37 14.72 -54.03
N GLY A 905 38.79 14.92 -52.85
CA GLY A 905 38.93 13.92 -51.80
C GLY A 905 37.91 14.08 -50.71
N ALA A 906 37.95 13.13 -49.81
CA ALA A 906 37.22 13.12 -48.60
C ALA A 906 38.13 12.78 -47.42
N ALA A 907 37.89 13.42 -46.27
CA ALA A 907 38.67 13.14 -45.07
C ALA A 907 37.78 13.09 -43.83
N PHE A 908 38.20 12.32 -42.86
CA PHE A 908 37.72 12.34 -41.51
C PHE A 908 38.73 13.01 -40.61
N GLU A 909 38.21 13.81 -39.69
CA GLU A 909 39.04 14.52 -38.70
C GLU A 909 38.56 14.15 -37.30
N TYR A 910 39.49 13.89 -36.41
CA TYR A 910 39.29 13.87 -34.99
C TYR A 910 40.29 14.79 -34.32
N ALA A 911 39.79 15.74 -33.53
CA ALA A 911 40.67 16.65 -32.80
C ALA A 911 40.31 16.63 -31.30
N LYS A 912 41.34 16.73 -30.48
CA LYS A 912 41.24 16.87 -29.03
C LYS A 912 42.04 18.14 -28.62
N GLY A 913 41.43 18.96 -27.72
CA GLY A 913 42.08 20.15 -27.20
C GLY A 913 41.86 20.28 -25.70
N ASN A 914 42.89 20.71 -24.99
CA ASN A 914 42.84 21.08 -23.59
C ASN A 914 42.94 22.61 -23.51
N MET A 915 41.88 23.22 -23.02
CA MET A 915 41.72 24.65 -22.95
C MET A 915 41.97 25.17 -21.53
N SER A 916 42.56 26.34 -21.44
CA SER A 916 42.65 27.08 -20.18
C SER A 916 42.28 28.54 -20.43
N TYR A 917 41.49 29.07 -19.53
CA TYR A 917 40.99 30.45 -19.54
C TYR A 917 41.51 31.21 -18.33
N GLY A 918 41.17 32.48 -18.22
CA GLY A 918 41.55 33.28 -17.05
C GLY A 918 41.11 32.63 -15.73
N ASN A 919 39.88 32.13 -15.67
CA ASN A 919 39.27 31.53 -14.46
C ASN A 919 38.60 30.19 -14.72
N GLY A 920 39.24 29.35 -15.49
CA GLY A 920 38.68 28.04 -15.79
C GLY A 920 39.51 27.18 -16.71
N SER A 921 39.07 25.97 -16.93
CA SER A 921 39.65 25.02 -17.88
C SER A 921 38.58 24.19 -18.57
N GLY A 922 38.96 23.45 -19.61
CA GLY A 922 38.03 22.56 -20.27
C GLY A 922 38.71 21.64 -21.28
N GLU A 923 38.02 20.60 -21.65
CA GLU A 923 38.42 19.73 -22.75
C GLU A 923 37.48 19.91 -23.94
N GLN A 924 38.06 19.83 -25.14
CA GLN A 924 37.30 19.88 -26.38
C GLN A 924 37.62 18.66 -27.23
N GLN A 925 36.61 18.12 -27.86
CA GLN A 925 36.73 17.06 -28.85
C GLN A 925 35.91 17.44 -30.10
N THR A 926 36.52 17.28 -31.27
CA THR A 926 35.85 17.53 -32.55
C THR A 926 35.93 16.30 -33.42
N ALA A 927 34.83 15.93 -34.02
CA ALA A 927 34.78 14.90 -35.04
C ALA A 927 34.11 15.48 -36.29
N ALA A 928 34.78 15.45 -37.43
CA ALA A 928 34.27 16.07 -38.65
C ALA A 928 34.56 15.22 -39.89
N VAL A 929 33.71 15.37 -40.88
CA VAL A 929 33.93 14.91 -42.26
C VAL A 929 34.17 16.09 -43.17
N MET A 930 35.04 15.91 -44.10
CA MET A 930 35.46 16.97 -45.07
C MET A 930 35.38 16.44 -46.48
N LEU A 931 34.82 17.23 -47.36
CA LEU A 931 34.88 17.05 -48.80
C LEU A 931 35.65 18.21 -49.39
N TYR A 932 36.61 17.94 -50.25
CA TYR A 932 37.43 18.97 -50.82
C TYR A 932 37.72 18.71 -52.27
N GLY A 933 37.98 19.80 -52.98
CA GLY A 933 38.39 19.76 -54.36
C GLY A 933 39.27 20.93 -54.72
N SER A 934 40.24 20.70 -55.59
CA SER A 934 41.13 21.70 -56.09
C SER A 934 41.18 21.67 -57.61
N LYS A 935 41.21 22.82 -58.24
CA LYS A 935 41.35 22.95 -59.68
C LYS A 935 42.57 23.82 -60.00
N TYR A 936 43.45 23.27 -60.78
CA TYR A 936 44.62 24.01 -61.29
C TYR A 936 44.50 24.30 -62.77
N SER A 937 44.87 25.53 -63.17
CA SER A 937 44.91 25.97 -64.52
C SER A 937 46.42 26.02 -65.05
N GLN A 938 46.63 25.84 -66.32
CA GLN A 938 47.96 26.05 -66.99
C GLN A 938 48.51 27.47 -66.88
N LEU A 939 47.56 28.41 -66.60
CA LEU A 939 47.96 29.81 -66.43
C LEU A 939 48.39 30.15 -64.99
N GLY A 940 48.46 29.12 -64.11
CA GLY A 940 48.88 29.26 -62.72
C GLY A 940 47.72 29.65 -61.77
N ASP A 941 46.49 29.61 -62.23
CA ASP A 941 45.38 29.90 -61.36
C ASP A 941 45.02 28.66 -60.61
N ARG A 942 44.63 28.81 -59.37
CA ARG A 942 44.17 27.72 -58.45
C ARG A 942 42.83 28.12 -57.79
N VAL A 943 41.91 27.19 -57.73
CA VAL A 943 40.68 27.34 -56.96
C VAL A 943 40.52 26.11 -56.07
N ASP A 944 40.45 26.28 -54.76
CA ASP A 944 40.23 25.26 -53.75
C ASP A 944 38.87 25.45 -53.10
N ILE A 945 38.14 24.35 -52.95
CA ILE A 945 36.86 24.33 -52.26
C ILE A 945 36.95 23.26 -51.18
N VAL A 946 36.58 23.60 -49.94
CA VAL A 946 36.51 22.69 -48.80
C VAL A 946 35.18 22.86 -48.15
N LEU A 947 34.40 21.77 -48.06
CA LEU A 947 33.20 21.66 -47.25
C LEU A 947 33.49 20.77 -46.04
N LYS A 948 33.30 21.30 -44.86
CA LYS A 948 33.54 20.60 -43.60
C LYS A 948 32.24 20.61 -42.79
N HIS A 949 31.87 19.42 -42.29
CA HIS A 949 30.74 19.30 -41.37
C HIS A 949 31.12 18.41 -40.22
N GLY A 950 30.77 18.78 -38.97
CA GLY A 950 31.16 18.02 -37.81
C GLY A 950 30.42 18.39 -36.53
N GLN A 951 30.84 17.71 -35.48
CA GLN A 951 30.33 17.89 -34.14
C GLN A 951 31.49 18.19 -33.21
N MET A 952 31.30 19.22 -32.40
CA MET A 952 32.17 19.58 -31.30
C MET A 952 31.46 19.30 -29.98
N LYS A 953 32.16 18.73 -29.05
CA LYS A 953 31.71 18.50 -27.68
C LYS A 953 32.87 18.73 -26.72
N GLY A 954 32.55 19.11 -25.51
CA GLY A 954 33.53 19.31 -24.46
C GLY A 954 32.90 19.73 -23.17
N ASP A 955 33.73 20.10 -22.23
CA ASP A 955 33.30 20.60 -20.93
C ASP A 955 33.96 21.98 -20.66
N ILE A 956 33.38 22.68 -19.76
CA ILE A 956 33.90 23.92 -19.18
C ILE A 956 33.84 23.75 -17.67
N ASP A 957 34.95 23.95 -17.01
CA ASP A 957 35.10 23.93 -15.57
C ASP A 957 35.57 25.31 -15.11
N THR A 958 34.72 26.06 -14.42
CA THR A 958 34.99 27.39 -13.91
C THR A 958 35.35 27.34 -12.42
N PHE A 959 36.27 28.18 -11.96
CA PHE A 959 36.85 28.17 -10.61
C PHE A 959 36.37 29.34 -9.73
N GLY A 960 35.39 30.13 -10.19
CA GLY A 960 34.90 31.30 -9.50
C GLY A 960 33.78 31.07 -8.51
N ILE A 961 33.04 32.12 -8.18
CA ILE A 961 31.89 32.10 -7.27
C ILE A 961 30.76 31.18 -7.80
N ALA A 962 30.63 31.09 -9.12
CA ALA A 962 29.73 30.17 -9.80
C ALA A 962 30.48 28.94 -10.31
N ALA A 963 31.43 28.41 -9.54
CA ALA A 963 32.17 27.18 -9.89
C ALA A 963 31.20 26.06 -10.31
N ASP A 964 31.26 25.69 -11.59
CA ASP A 964 30.41 24.69 -12.18
C ASP A 964 31.09 23.99 -13.33
N ARG A 965 30.78 22.72 -13.52
CA ARG A 965 31.21 21.95 -14.69
C ARG A 965 30.03 21.73 -15.60
N ARG A 966 30.14 22.21 -16.86
CA ARG A 966 29.08 22.08 -17.85
C ARG A 966 29.59 21.44 -19.12
N ASP A 967 28.87 20.50 -19.64
CA ASP A 967 29.09 19.88 -20.93
C ASP A 967 28.42 20.71 -22.02
N TYR A 968 29.06 20.84 -23.16
CA TYR A 968 28.48 21.46 -24.34
C TYR A 968 28.59 20.54 -25.56
N LYS A 969 27.71 20.75 -26.50
CA LYS A 969 27.67 20.04 -27.77
C LYS A 969 27.20 20.99 -28.87
N SER A 970 28.03 21.20 -29.88
CA SER A 970 27.72 22.03 -31.03
C SER A 970 27.88 21.27 -32.33
N ARG A 971 27.21 21.72 -33.36
CA ARG A 971 27.38 21.26 -34.73
C ARG A 971 27.94 22.41 -35.53
N ALA A 972 28.95 22.13 -36.33
CA ALA A 972 29.58 23.16 -37.15
C ALA A 972 29.64 22.74 -38.62
N THR A 973 29.47 23.73 -39.49
CA THR A 973 29.61 23.57 -40.93
C THR A 973 30.47 24.72 -41.46
N ALA A 974 31.47 24.40 -42.24
CA ALA A 974 32.33 25.42 -42.88
C ALA A 974 32.44 25.17 -44.38
N LEU A 975 32.39 26.24 -45.15
CA LEU A 975 32.68 26.27 -46.56
C LEU A 975 33.85 27.23 -46.77
N SER A 976 34.95 26.70 -47.29
CA SER A 976 36.12 27.48 -47.68
C SER A 976 36.26 27.51 -49.19
N LEU A 977 36.51 28.70 -49.71
CA LEU A 977 36.86 28.95 -51.11
C LEU A 977 38.14 29.73 -51.13
N GLU A 978 39.19 29.17 -51.73
CA GLU A 978 40.47 29.87 -51.91
C GLU A 978 40.76 30.00 -53.38
N TYR A 979 41.30 31.20 -53.76
CA TYR A 979 41.83 31.43 -55.06
C TYR A 979 43.28 31.85 -54.91
N GLY A 980 44.20 31.21 -55.70
CA GLY A 980 45.63 31.54 -55.78
C GLY A 980 46.04 31.71 -57.22
N LYS A 981 46.99 32.55 -57.41
CA LYS A 981 47.62 32.78 -58.72
C LYS A 981 49.15 32.68 -58.63
N ARG A 982 49.73 31.67 -59.32
CA ARG A 982 51.21 31.46 -59.36
C ARG A 982 51.82 32.24 -60.48
N PHE A 983 52.78 33.07 -60.14
CA PHE A 983 53.60 33.76 -61.06
C PHE A 983 55.04 33.19 -60.99
N GLN A 984 55.47 32.41 -62.02
CA GLN A 984 56.79 31.73 -62.03
C GLN A 984 57.70 32.47 -62.88
N ARG A 985 58.97 32.67 -62.42
CA ARG A 985 60.11 33.18 -63.17
C ARG A 985 61.07 32.08 -63.59
N GLU A 986 61.84 32.30 -64.67
CA GLU A 986 62.74 31.30 -65.34
C GLU A 986 63.81 30.65 -64.45
N GLN A 987 63.98 31.02 -63.20
CA GLN A 987 65.01 30.44 -62.27
C GLN A 987 64.35 29.63 -61.10
N GLY A 988 63.21 29.15 -61.22
CA GLY A 988 62.54 28.29 -60.20
C GLY A 988 61.96 29.01 -59.00
N VAL A 989 62.06 30.34 -58.97
CA VAL A 989 61.36 31.17 -57.94
C VAL A 989 59.97 31.49 -58.42
N TYR A 990 58.96 31.29 -57.56
CA TYR A 990 57.58 31.69 -57.85
C TYR A 990 57.01 32.56 -56.70
N LEU A 991 56.08 33.36 -57.03
CA LEU A 991 55.22 34.10 -56.11
C LEU A 991 53.75 33.64 -56.35
N GLU A 992 53.04 33.27 -55.30
CA GLU A 992 51.64 32.85 -55.39
C GLU A 992 50.81 33.61 -54.35
N PRO A 993 50.34 34.81 -54.68
CA PRO A 993 49.34 35.45 -53.86
C PRO A 993 48.06 34.62 -53.82
N GLN A 994 47.50 34.45 -52.61
CA GLN A 994 46.27 33.72 -52.33
C GLN A 994 45.26 34.58 -51.58
N ALA A 995 44.00 34.30 -51.83
CA ALA A 995 42.88 34.90 -51.10
C ALA A 995 41.87 33.82 -50.77
N GLN A 996 41.52 33.70 -49.50
CA GLN A 996 40.56 32.71 -48.97
C GLN A 996 39.34 33.41 -48.40
N LEU A 997 38.17 32.85 -48.70
CA LEU A 997 36.92 33.18 -48.05
C LEU A 997 36.45 31.93 -47.30
N LEU A 998 36.38 32.01 -45.99
CA LEU A 998 35.83 30.98 -45.14
C LEU A 998 34.53 31.46 -44.51
N VAL A 999 33.48 30.72 -44.71
CA VAL A 999 32.18 30.91 -44.06
C VAL A 999 31.91 29.75 -43.15
N SER A 1000 31.73 30.01 -41.88
CA SER A 1000 31.45 28.99 -40.85
C SER A 1000 30.18 29.29 -40.09
N HIS A 1001 29.43 28.25 -39.77
CA HIS A 1001 28.30 28.26 -38.85
C HIS A 1001 28.52 27.19 -37.78
N ILE A 1002 28.53 27.58 -36.51
CA ILE A 1002 28.76 26.73 -35.35
C ILE A 1002 27.57 26.75 -34.43
#